data_d343dae9816ccc69e0cd4d971ac0a778
#
_entry.id   d343dae9816ccc69e0cd4d971ac0a778
#
_cell.length_a   1.000
_cell.length_b   1.000
_cell.length_c   1.000
_cell.angle_alpha   90.00
_cell.angle_beta   90.00
_cell.angle_gamma   90.00
#
_symmetry.space_group_name_H-M   'P 1'
#
loop_
_entity.id
_entity.type
_entity.pdbx_description
1 polymer ?
#
loop_
_entity_poly.entity_id
_entity_poly.type
_entity_poly.pdbx_seq_one_letter_code
_entity_poly.pdbx_strand_id
1 'polypeptide(L)'
;MRVAAGALYALAAVGLAAVAAWPVYRSASFLLLVAAASVLAGAIAALVAWRQWNGWAAAGLLAGALLVVGVPVAVPSRAGAPAPFLQGLGELVAGLLWGWKDLLTVDLPVGSYRNLLVPALVVFLVGTASVLLLSWRTDALAVLAVPVAIAMAGFGLLFGSTELSAPLVVGPVVLPAPVETAVGAGVLLSGVLWLSWRTRAARVQALRRASGAASVRVAGGAARGAGARLRRLGLGVGMVVVAAAVAVAVPAVAVPSQRDVLREATGPRQEISRAVSPLSAYRTLFADARVDEELFRITGDALPDRVRLAVLDDYDGAVFRTDPAGEPFVRLAAARVLGAGAPIDAEVTIGALDGIWMPTAGAVASVDFAGPRAAALADGFYVSGAREAAVETTPWSAGDTYRLRAAAPAVSALTSAAAPGGQAGVSVTGADGGELVAPASLRTWVQQHAVGTGGAALDGLVALLRSRGYLSHALRAPAAGAAWMQQLGTGYTFAPSASGHSLARIDSMFTALLAREADPAAVAADDLVAAVGDDEQFSTAVALIARELGFPARIVVGTRLVSSDPDAATCVDGVCRAGDVSAWVEVRSASGEWIPVDVTPQHTRPPRTERTEQPDPQIATSVRPDGVDEVQPQRPAQEDSAAPTDRPDPLDLRWLWTTLGITGGVLAVLLVLAGPFAAIMIAKALRRRRRRRQDRPADAIAGGWDEYLDAAADAGRRTPPAATRSEIARALARPAAGTLARTADEAVFSARPMSSDEAEEFWRIVEDERAALATNRWRRLRAAVSLRSFVPRSFRSHFERGSRAASRPRRTA
;
A
#
# COMPACT_ATOMS: atom_id res chain seq x y z
N MET A 1 -9.36 -37.31 -18.97
CA MET A 1 -8.03 -36.72 -19.18
C MET A 1 -7.99 -35.18 -19.09
N ARG A 2 -8.89 -34.42 -19.78
CA ARG A 2 -8.87 -32.95 -19.71
C ARG A 2 -9.16 -32.40 -18.31
N VAL A 3 -10.18 -32.95 -17.63
CA VAL A 3 -10.57 -32.55 -16.27
C VAL A 3 -9.40 -32.79 -15.32
N ALA A 4 -8.76 -33.97 -15.39
CA ALA A 4 -7.62 -34.29 -14.55
C ALA A 4 -6.40 -33.39 -14.81
N ALA A 5 -6.08 -33.10 -16.07
CA ALA A 5 -4.97 -32.18 -16.40
C ALA A 5 -5.27 -30.72 -15.99
N GLY A 6 -6.53 -30.29 -16.14
CA GLY A 6 -6.97 -28.97 -15.66
C GLY A 6 -6.93 -28.88 -14.13
N ALA A 7 -7.32 -29.94 -13.43
CA ALA A 7 -7.26 -30.01 -11.97
C ALA A 7 -5.81 -30.02 -11.47
N LEU A 8 -4.92 -30.75 -12.12
CA LEU A 8 -3.49 -30.75 -11.79
C LEU A 8 -2.85 -29.38 -12.00
N TYR A 9 -3.20 -28.71 -13.09
CA TYR A 9 -2.76 -27.34 -13.33
C TYR A 9 -3.28 -26.36 -12.27
N ALA A 10 -4.54 -26.45 -11.90
CA ALA A 10 -5.12 -25.64 -10.82
C ALA A 10 -4.44 -25.89 -9.47
N LEU A 11 -4.15 -27.14 -9.16
CA LEU A 11 -3.41 -27.51 -7.94
C LEU A 11 -2.00 -26.90 -7.90
N ALA A 12 -1.28 -26.95 -9.03
CA ALA A 12 0.02 -26.32 -9.16
C ALA A 12 -0.07 -24.78 -8.99
N ALA A 13 -1.06 -24.14 -9.62
CA ALA A 13 -1.28 -22.72 -9.49
C ALA A 13 -1.61 -22.29 -8.05
N VAL A 14 -2.47 -23.02 -7.36
CA VAL A 14 -2.82 -22.78 -5.95
C VAL A 14 -1.58 -22.98 -5.06
N GLY A 15 -0.81 -24.04 -5.25
CA GLY A 15 0.39 -24.30 -4.47
C GLY A 15 1.44 -23.21 -4.61
N LEU A 16 1.71 -22.77 -5.84
CA LEU A 16 2.66 -21.66 -6.11
C LEU A 16 2.15 -20.32 -5.55
N ALA A 17 0.86 -20.03 -5.69
CA ALA A 17 0.25 -18.83 -5.12
C ALA A 17 0.27 -18.84 -3.58
N ALA A 18 0.06 -20.01 -2.96
CA ALA A 18 0.14 -20.17 -1.52
C ALA A 18 1.57 -19.97 -0.99
N VAL A 19 2.57 -20.47 -1.70
CA VAL A 19 4.00 -20.24 -1.38
C VAL A 19 4.32 -18.74 -1.49
N ALA A 20 3.86 -18.08 -2.55
CA ALA A 20 4.06 -16.63 -2.73
C ALA A 20 3.40 -15.79 -1.63
N ALA A 21 2.21 -16.18 -1.16
CA ALA A 21 1.45 -15.46 -0.13
C ALA A 21 1.84 -15.87 1.31
N TRP A 22 2.60 -16.95 1.49
CA TRP A 22 3.00 -17.43 2.81
C TRP A 22 3.72 -16.37 3.68
N PRO A 23 4.69 -15.59 3.15
CA PRO A 23 5.35 -14.54 3.93
C PRO A 23 4.40 -13.48 4.48
N VAL A 24 3.27 -13.23 3.78
CA VAL A 24 2.25 -12.25 4.21
C VAL A 24 1.53 -12.71 5.47
N TYR A 25 1.18 -13.99 5.56
CA TYR A 25 0.28 -14.50 6.60
C TYR A 25 0.97 -15.31 7.68
N ARG A 26 1.93 -16.15 7.35
CA ARG A 26 2.68 -17.07 8.25
C ARG A 26 1.80 -17.70 9.34
N SER A 27 0.58 -18.11 9.01
CA SER A 27 -0.39 -18.64 9.98
C SER A 27 -1.04 -19.95 9.52
N ALA A 28 -1.38 -20.82 10.48
CA ALA A 28 -2.15 -22.04 10.19
C ALA A 28 -3.54 -21.70 9.63
N SER A 29 -4.17 -20.61 10.07
CA SER A 29 -5.46 -20.13 9.56
C SER A 29 -5.41 -19.84 8.06
N PHE A 30 -4.30 -19.30 7.55
CA PHE A 30 -4.12 -19.10 6.11
C PHE A 30 -4.07 -20.42 5.35
N LEU A 31 -3.35 -21.43 5.84
CA LEU A 31 -3.29 -22.75 5.18
C LEU A 31 -4.66 -23.45 5.17
N LEU A 32 -5.39 -23.36 6.27
CA LEU A 32 -6.76 -23.86 6.36
C LEU A 32 -7.68 -23.13 5.38
N LEU A 33 -7.54 -21.81 5.26
CA LEU A 33 -8.27 -21.00 4.29
C LEU A 33 -7.99 -21.46 2.85
N VAL A 34 -6.72 -21.60 2.47
CA VAL A 34 -6.32 -22.04 1.12
C VAL A 34 -6.90 -23.41 0.82
N ALA A 35 -6.82 -24.35 1.76
CA ALA A 35 -7.38 -25.70 1.61
C ALA A 35 -8.91 -25.65 1.46
N ALA A 36 -9.61 -24.99 2.37
CA ALA A 36 -11.06 -24.87 2.37
C ALA A 36 -11.58 -24.15 1.09
N ALA A 37 -10.99 -23.02 0.74
CA ALA A 37 -11.32 -22.27 -0.47
C ALA A 37 -11.10 -23.12 -1.74
N SER A 38 -10.00 -23.87 -1.83
CA SER A 38 -9.67 -24.68 -2.98
C SER A 38 -10.61 -25.88 -3.12
N VAL A 39 -10.94 -26.56 -2.03
CA VAL A 39 -11.90 -27.68 -2.02
C VAL A 39 -13.29 -27.17 -2.43
N LEU A 40 -13.74 -26.05 -1.85
CA LEU A 40 -15.04 -25.48 -2.14
C LEU A 40 -15.12 -24.98 -3.59
N ALA A 41 -14.08 -24.30 -4.08
CA ALA A 41 -13.98 -23.91 -5.48
C ALA A 41 -14.01 -25.10 -6.44
N GLY A 42 -13.33 -26.18 -6.08
CA GLY A 42 -13.34 -27.46 -6.81
C GLY A 42 -14.75 -28.08 -6.87
N ALA A 43 -15.45 -28.13 -5.74
CA ALA A 43 -16.81 -28.63 -5.65
C ALA A 43 -17.80 -27.79 -6.48
N ILE A 44 -17.70 -26.45 -6.39
CA ILE A 44 -18.53 -25.53 -7.18
C ILE A 44 -18.22 -25.69 -8.68
N ALA A 45 -16.94 -25.72 -9.06
CA ALA A 45 -16.55 -25.90 -10.45
C ALA A 45 -17.05 -27.27 -11.01
N ALA A 46 -16.94 -28.35 -10.24
CA ALA A 46 -17.45 -29.67 -10.61
C ALA A 46 -18.98 -29.67 -10.76
N LEU A 47 -19.71 -29.07 -9.83
CA LEU A 47 -21.17 -28.94 -9.87
C LEU A 47 -21.63 -28.13 -11.10
N VAL A 48 -20.99 -26.99 -11.34
CA VAL A 48 -21.30 -26.11 -12.49
C VAL A 48 -21.01 -26.86 -13.80
N ALA A 49 -19.87 -27.57 -13.88
CA ALA A 49 -19.51 -28.37 -15.04
C ALA A 49 -20.47 -29.56 -15.25
N TRP A 50 -20.86 -30.26 -14.18
CA TRP A 50 -21.81 -31.39 -14.23
C TRP A 50 -23.20 -30.96 -14.64
N ARG A 51 -23.72 -29.87 -14.03
CA ARG A 51 -25.06 -29.32 -14.32
C ARG A 51 -25.09 -28.48 -15.60
N GLN A 52 -23.94 -28.24 -16.23
CA GLN A 52 -23.81 -27.38 -17.42
C GLN A 52 -24.42 -25.99 -17.20
N TRP A 53 -24.26 -25.46 -15.98
CA TRP A 53 -24.76 -24.13 -15.61
C TRP A 53 -23.92 -23.04 -16.28
N ASN A 54 -24.53 -21.87 -16.43
CA ASN A 54 -23.86 -20.70 -17.00
C ASN A 54 -22.92 -20.02 -15.95
N GLY A 55 -22.08 -19.11 -16.42
CA GLY A 55 -21.14 -18.39 -15.54
C GLY A 55 -21.82 -17.59 -14.42
N TRP A 56 -23.05 -17.13 -14.61
CA TRP A 56 -23.81 -16.44 -13.58
C TRP A 56 -24.19 -17.34 -12.40
N ALA A 57 -24.54 -18.57 -12.69
CA ALA A 57 -24.78 -19.54 -11.64
C ALA A 57 -23.51 -19.86 -10.85
N ALA A 58 -22.35 -19.95 -11.55
CA ALA A 58 -21.07 -20.11 -10.88
C ALA A 58 -20.75 -18.91 -9.97
N ALA A 59 -20.95 -17.68 -10.46
CA ALA A 59 -20.74 -16.47 -9.66
C ALA A 59 -21.67 -16.40 -8.44
N GLY A 60 -22.97 -16.76 -8.61
CA GLY A 60 -23.91 -16.82 -7.50
C GLY A 60 -23.52 -17.84 -6.43
N LEU A 61 -23.03 -19.02 -6.85
CA LEU A 61 -22.55 -20.05 -5.91
C LEU A 61 -21.28 -19.60 -5.18
N LEU A 62 -20.34 -18.94 -5.87
CA LEU A 62 -19.15 -18.41 -5.26
C LEU A 62 -19.47 -17.29 -4.26
N ALA A 63 -20.40 -16.40 -4.60
CA ALA A 63 -20.88 -15.37 -3.68
C ALA A 63 -21.57 -15.96 -2.45
N GLY A 64 -22.45 -16.95 -2.65
CA GLY A 64 -23.08 -17.69 -1.54
C GLY A 64 -22.06 -18.40 -0.66
N ALA A 65 -21.07 -19.07 -1.27
CA ALA A 65 -19.99 -19.74 -0.57
C ALA A 65 -19.15 -18.76 0.25
N LEU A 66 -18.83 -17.59 -0.31
CA LEU A 66 -18.11 -16.53 0.38
C LEU A 66 -18.87 -16.03 1.62
N LEU A 67 -20.17 -15.85 1.54
CA LEU A 67 -20.99 -15.40 2.67
C LEU A 67 -21.14 -16.47 3.76
N VAL A 68 -21.29 -17.74 3.38
CA VAL A 68 -21.50 -18.84 4.34
C VAL A 68 -20.19 -19.28 5.02
N VAL A 69 -19.14 -19.42 4.23
CA VAL A 69 -17.85 -19.96 4.71
C VAL A 69 -16.87 -18.83 5.05
N GLY A 70 -17.14 -17.62 4.58
CA GLY A 70 -16.24 -16.48 4.77
C GLY A 70 -15.99 -16.14 6.23
N VAL A 71 -17.04 -16.05 7.05
CA VAL A 71 -16.88 -15.73 8.47
C VAL A 71 -16.04 -16.79 9.21
N PRO A 72 -16.40 -18.09 9.17
CA PRO A 72 -15.63 -19.10 9.92
C PRO A 72 -14.19 -19.27 9.43
N VAL A 73 -13.89 -18.95 8.17
CA VAL A 73 -12.57 -19.18 7.58
C VAL A 73 -11.70 -17.92 7.54
N ALA A 74 -12.29 -16.77 7.25
CA ALA A 74 -11.53 -15.52 7.10
C ALA A 74 -11.68 -14.54 8.28
N VAL A 75 -12.66 -14.75 9.18
CA VAL A 75 -12.84 -13.97 10.41
C VAL A 75 -13.09 -14.93 11.60
N PRO A 76 -12.14 -15.83 11.89
CA PRO A 76 -12.36 -16.92 12.85
C PRO A 76 -12.68 -16.43 14.27
N SER A 77 -12.25 -15.24 14.64
CA SER A 77 -12.54 -14.60 15.94
C SER A 77 -14.05 -14.36 16.17
N ARG A 78 -14.87 -14.35 15.12
CA ARG A 78 -16.32 -14.10 15.18
C ARG A 78 -17.17 -15.34 14.92
N ALA A 79 -16.57 -16.51 14.74
CA ALA A 79 -17.29 -17.75 14.37
C ALA A 79 -18.02 -18.44 15.54
N GLY A 80 -17.81 -18.02 16.79
CA GLY A 80 -18.19 -18.82 17.99
C GLY A 80 -19.65 -18.73 18.44
N ALA A 81 -20.45 -17.74 18.01
CA ALA A 81 -21.87 -17.58 18.41
C ALA A 81 -22.66 -16.76 17.39
N PRO A 82 -24.03 -16.80 17.41
CA PRO A 82 -24.84 -16.13 16.40
C PRO A 82 -24.70 -14.61 16.34
N ALA A 83 -24.63 -13.92 17.47
CA ALA A 83 -24.48 -12.47 17.49
C ALA A 83 -23.11 -12.00 16.97
N PRO A 84 -21.95 -12.57 17.41
CA PRO A 84 -20.66 -12.33 16.79
C PRO A 84 -20.61 -12.69 15.30
N PHE A 85 -21.32 -13.73 14.86
CA PHE A 85 -21.37 -14.12 13.45
C PHE A 85 -21.99 -13.04 12.56
N LEU A 86 -23.06 -12.36 13.00
CA LEU A 86 -23.64 -11.24 12.26
C LEU A 86 -22.67 -10.05 12.17
N GLN A 87 -21.93 -9.76 13.24
CA GLN A 87 -20.85 -8.77 13.19
C GLN A 87 -19.72 -9.21 12.25
N GLY A 88 -19.40 -10.51 12.24
CA GLY A 88 -18.43 -11.10 11.33
C GLY A 88 -18.82 -10.96 9.86
N LEU A 89 -20.12 -10.99 9.52
CA LEU A 89 -20.59 -10.67 8.16
C LEU A 89 -20.33 -9.21 7.79
N GLY A 90 -20.49 -8.27 8.73
CA GLY A 90 -20.11 -6.87 8.53
C GLY A 90 -18.62 -6.72 8.29
N GLU A 91 -17.78 -7.40 9.10
CA GLU A 91 -16.33 -7.44 8.93
C GLU A 91 -15.91 -8.11 7.62
N LEU A 92 -16.62 -9.14 7.17
CA LEU A 92 -16.40 -9.79 5.87
C LEU A 92 -16.65 -8.81 4.71
N VAL A 93 -17.78 -8.09 4.75
CA VAL A 93 -18.10 -7.07 3.72
C VAL A 93 -17.10 -5.92 3.76
N ALA A 94 -16.73 -5.44 4.94
CA ALA A 94 -15.67 -4.45 5.10
C ALA A 94 -14.34 -4.96 4.53
N GLY A 95 -13.97 -6.22 4.80
CA GLY A 95 -12.77 -6.86 4.26
C GLY A 95 -12.77 -7.01 2.74
N LEU A 96 -13.94 -7.20 2.11
CA LEU A 96 -14.05 -7.20 0.65
C LEU A 96 -13.76 -5.83 0.03
N LEU A 97 -14.14 -4.75 0.71
CA LEU A 97 -14.01 -3.37 0.22
C LEU A 97 -12.66 -2.75 0.63
N TRP A 98 -12.31 -2.85 1.92
CA TRP A 98 -11.20 -2.15 2.53
C TRP A 98 -10.01 -3.06 2.86
N GLY A 99 -10.23 -4.37 3.01
CA GLY A 99 -9.19 -5.32 3.41
C GLY A 99 -7.95 -5.34 2.51
N TRP A 100 -8.07 -4.94 1.25
CA TRP A 100 -6.93 -4.77 0.33
C TRP A 100 -6.03 -3.62 0.74
N LYS A 101 -6.62 -2.47 1.13
CA LYS A 101 -5.89 -1.31 1.66
C LYS A 101 -5.28 -1.66 3.01
N ASP A 102 -6.07 -2.25 3.90
CA ASP A 102 -5.62 -2.61 5.25
C ASP A 102 -4.46 -3.61 5.20
N LEU A 103 -4.49 -4.57 4.26
CA LEU A 103 -3.40 -5.53 4.05
C LEU A 103 -2.07 -4.84 3.68
N LEU A 104 -2.12 -3.69 3.00
CA LEU A 104 -0.94 -2.91 2.63
C LEU A 104 -0.39 -2.05 3.78
N THR A 105 -1.20 -1.73 4.77
CA THR A 105 -0.84 -0.81 5.86
C THR A 105 -0.45 -1.51 7.16
N VAL A 106 -0.76 -2.81 7.31
CA VAL A 106 -0.48 -3.61 8.51
C VAL A 106 0.89 -4.28 8.40
N ASP A 107 1.61 -4.37 9.51
CA ASP A 107 2.91 -5.04 9.59
C ASP A 107 2.84 -6.53 9.25
N LEU A 108 3.91 -7.07 8.65
CA LEU A 108 4.01 -8.49 8.28
C LEU A 108 4.78 -9.28 9.35
N PRO A 109 4.34 -10.50 9.63
CA PRO A 109 3.19 -11.23 9.08
C PRO A 109 1.86 -10.82 9.72
N VAL A 110 0.81 -10.66 8.89
CA VAL A 110 -0.52 -10.23 9.39
C VAL A 110 -1.28 -11.32 10.16
N GLY A 111 -0.87 -12.56 10.05
CA GLY A 111 -1.51 -13.67 10.76
C GLY A 111 -2.97 -13.88 10.39
N SER A 112 -3.84 -13.89 11.42
CA SER A 112 -5.31 -13.96 11.30
C SER A 112 -5.99 -12.71 11.87
N TYR A 113 -5.33 -11.57 11.78
CA TYR A 113 -5.83 -10.33 12.36
C TYR A 113 -7.09 -9.84 11.64
N ARG A 114 -8.15 -9.58 12.42
CA ARG A 114 -9.46 -9.06 11.97
C ARG A 114 -9.95 -9.75 10.67
N ASN A 115 -10.11 -8.96 9.62
CA ASN A 115 -10.64 -9.36 8.30
C ASN A 115 -9.55 -9.46 7.20
N LEU A 116 -8.25 -9.45 7.57
CA LEU A 116 -7.15 -9.43 6.58
C LEU A 116 -6.98 -10.76 5.81
N LEU A 117 -7.60 -11.82 6.26
CA LEU A 117 -7.70 -13.07 5.51
C LEU A 117 -8.74 -13.01 4.36
N VAL A 118 -9.65 -12.00 4.34
CA VAL A 118 -10.69 -11.88 3.31
C VAL A 118 -10.12 -11.70 1.90
N PRO A 119 -9.12 -10.85 1.64
CA PRO A 119 -8.45 -10.77 0.34
C PRO A 119 -7.91 -12.13 -0.13
N ALA A 120 -7.24 -12.89 0.75
CA ALA A 120 -6.78 -14.23 0.42
C ALA A 120 -7.94 -15.17 0.08
N LEU A 121 -9.03 -15.15 0.86
CA LEU A 121 -10.22 -15.96 0.57
C LEU A 121 -10.76 -15.68 -0.84
N VAL A 122 -10.86 -14.41 -1.21
CA VAL A 122 -11.33 -14.02 -2.57
C VAL A 122 -10.38 -14.56 -3.64
N VAL A 123 -9.08 -14.35 -3.48
CA VAL A 123 -8.08 -14.79 -4.46
C VAL A 123 -8.09 -16.30 -4.63
N PHE A 124 -8.08 -17.06 -3.53
CA PHE A 124 -8.02 -18.51 -3.60
C PHE A 124 -9.37 -19.15 -3.97
N LEU A 125 -10.50 -18.63 -3.53
CA LEU A 125 -11.82 -19.16 -3.88
C LEU A 125 -12.17 -18.86 -5.34
N VAL A 126 -12.13 -17.58 -5.72
CA VAL A 126 -12.53 -17.15 -7.07
C VAL A 126 -11.46 -17.53 -8.10
N GLY A 127 -10.19 -17.39 -7.76
CA GLY A 127 -9.07 -17.72 -8.63
C GLY A 127 -9.06 -19.23 -8.96
N THR A 128 -9.14 -20.09 -7.94
CA THR A 128 -9.18 -21.55 -8.15
C THR A 128 -10.39 -21.98 -8.98
N ALA A 129 -11.59 -21.48 -8.66
CA ALA A 129 -12.79 -21.78 -9.44
C ALA A 129 -12.64 -21.33 -10.90
N SER A 130 -12.07 -20.14 -11.14
CA SER A 130 -11.84 -19.59 -12.47
C SER A 130 -10.81 -20.42 -13.26
N VAL A 131 -9.69 -20.80 -12.65
CA VAL A 131 -8.68 -21.68 -13.28
C VAL A 131 -9.29 -23.01 -13.66
N LEU A 132 -10.07 -23.65 -12.77
CA LEU A 132 -10.75 -24.93 -13.03
C LEU A 132 -11.76 -24.80 -14.17
N LEU A 133 -12.71 -23.87 -14.06
CA LEU A 133 -13.78 -23.67 -15.05
C LEU A 133 -13.20 -23.30 -16.43
N LEU A 134 -12.16 -22.48 -16.50
CA LEU A 134 -11.49 -22.12 -17.74
C LEU A 134 -10.69 -23.29 -18.30
N SER A 135 -9.92 -24.01 -17.48
CA SER A 135 -9.07 -25.12 -17.93
C SER A 135 -9.89 -26.29 -18.49
N TRP A 136 -11.12 -26.49 -18.00
CA TRP A 136 -12.03 -27.53 -18.49
C TRP A 136 -12.76 -27.17 -19.79
N ARG A 137 -12.73 -25.91 -20.22
CA ARG A 137 -13.34 -25.46 -21.49
C ARG A 137 -12.66 -26.08 -22.69
N THR A 138 -13.43 -26.18 -23.79
CA THR A 138 -12.93 -26.73 -25.07
C THR A 138 -12.53 -25.65 -26.07
N ASP A 139 -12.93 -24.41 -25.82
CA ASP A 139 -12.71 -23.24 -26.69
C ASP A 139 -11.38 -22.50 -26.38
N ALA A 140 -11.12 -21.44 -27.12
CA ALA A 140 -9.92 -20.62 -26.98
C ALA A 140 -9.84 -19.90 -25.62
N LEU A 141 -10.99 -19.63 -24.97
CA LEU A 141 -11.04 -18.95 -23.67
C LEU A 141 -10.35 -19.73 -22.54
N ALA A 142 -10.08 -21.02 -22.75
CA ALA A 142 -9.33 -21.80 -21.78
C ALA A 142 -7.92 -21.26 -21.54
N VAL A 143 -7.31 -20.57 -22.52
CA VAL A 143 -5.98 -19.96 -22.36
C VAL A 143 -5.97 -18.94 -21.22
N LEU A 144 -7.10 -18.31 -20.91
CA LEU A 144 -7.25 -17.35 -19.83
C LEU A 144 -7.02 -17.95 -18.44
N ALA A 145 -6.96 -19.28 -18.31
CA ALA A 145 -6.55 -19.92 -17.05
C ALA A 145 -5.12 -19.56 -16.64
N VAL A 146 -4.23 -19.26 -17.61
CA VAL A 146 -2.83 -18.89 -17.31
C VAL A 146 -2.72 -17.50 -16.69
N PRO A 147 -3.27 -16.42 -17.27
CA PRO A 147 -3.22 -15.12 -16.60
C PRO A 147 -3.93 -15.10 -15.24
N VAL A 148 -4.97 -15.90 -15.04
CA VAL A 148 -5.60 -16.03 -13.70
C VAL A 148 -4.61 -16.67 -12.71
N ALA A 149 -3.89 -17.71 -13.09
CA ALA A 149 -2.87 -18.33 -12.22
C ALA A 149 -1.72 -17.36 -11.92
N ILE A 150 -1.28 -16.57 -12.91
CA ILE A 150 -0.29 -15.51 -12.72
C ILE A 150 -0.80 -14.46 -11.73
N ALA A 151 -2.05 -14.01 -11.84
CA ALA A 151 -2.65 -13.04 -10.93
C ALA A 151 -2.76 -13.58 -9.50
N MET A 152 -3.07 -14.87 -9.32
CA MET A 152 -3.10 -15.51 -8.00
C MET A 152 -1.71 -15.52 -7.33
N ALA A 153 -0.65 -15.85 -8.07
CA ALA A 153 0.72 -15.80 -7.54
C ALA A 153 1.20 -14.35 -7.33
N GLY A 154 0.82 -13.45 -8.25
CA GLY A 154 1.07 -12.02 -8.17
C GLY A 154 0.52 -11.38 -6.90
N PHE A 155 -0.60 -11.87 -6.37
CA PHE A 155 -1.13 -11.40 -5.10
C PHE A 155 -0.09 -11.48 -3.98
N GLY A 156 0.52 -12.65 -3.75
CA GLY A 156 1.53 -12.83 -2.71
C GLY A 156 2.79 -12.01 -2.94
N LEU A 157 3.18 -11.81 -4.21
CA LEU A 157 4.37 -11.04 -4.55
C LEU A 157 4.15 -9.52 -4.42
N LEU A 158 2.98 -9.00 -4.76
CA LEU A 158 2.68 -7.56 -4.73
C LEU A 158 2.31 -7.06 -3.32
N PHE A 159 1.70 -7.91 -2.50
CA PHE A 159 1.30 -7.59 -1.13
C PHE A 159 2.29 -8.07 -0.06
N GLY A 160 3.39 -8.72 -0.47
CA GLY A 160 4.45 -9.23 0.41
C GLY A 160 5.36 -8.14 0.98
N SER A 161 6.46 -8.57 1.59
CA SER A 161 7.52 -7.71 2.11
C SER A 161 8.40 -7.14 0.99
N THR A 162 9.07 -6.03 1.28
CA THR A 162 10.13 -5.45 0.44
C THR A 162 11.39 -6.31 0.43
N GLU A 163 11.61 -7.06 1.51
CA GLU A 163 12.75 -7.96 1.64
C GLU A 163 12.67 -9.10 0.62
N LEU A 164 13.77 -9.34 -0.05
CA LEU A 164 13.96 -10.48 -0.93
C LEU A 164 14.40 -11.69 -0.11
N SER A 165 14.08 -12.90 -0.59
CA SER A 165 14.62 -14.11 0.02
C SER A 165 16.15 -14.13 -0.04
N ALA A 166 16.81 -14.61 1.03
CA ALA A 166 18.27 -14.63 1.13
C ALA A 166 18.90 -15.27 -0.12
N PRO A 167 19.95 -14.67 -0.69
CA PRO A 167 20.56 -15.17 -1.91
C PRO A 167 21.14 -16.58 -1.68
N LEU A 168 20.86 -17.47 -2.63
CA LEU A 168 21.39 -18.84 -2.63
C LEU A 168 22.69 -18.88 -3.44
N VAL A 169 23.79 -19.21 -2.77
CA VAL A 169 25.10 -19.35 -3.42
C VAL A 169 25.33 -20.83 -3.76
N VAL A 170 25.44 -21.14 -5.05
CA VAL A 170 25.73 -22.50 -5.54
C VAL A 170 27.00 -22.41 -6.41
N GLY A 171 28.16 -22.70 -5.81
CA GLY A 171 29.44 -22.55 -6.48
C GLY A 171 29.70 -21.10 -6.90
N PRO A 172 30.04 -20.84 -8.17
CA PRO A 172 30.28 -19.47 -8.65
C PRO A 172 28.96 -18.70 -8.98
N VAL A 173 27.81 -19.35 -8.86
CA VAL A 173 26.50 -18.74 -9.21
C VAL A 173 25.78 -18.29 -7.96
N VAL A 174 25.49 -16.99 -7.89
CA VAL A 174 24.65 -16.38 -6.87
C VAL A 174 23.24 -16.21 -7.47
N LEU A 175 22.28 -16.88 -6.87
CA LEU A 175 20.86 -16.73 -7.23
C LEU A 175 20.24 -15.69 -6.28
N PRO A 176 20.01 -14.45 -6.72
CA PRO A 176 19.27 -13.49 -5.92
C PRO A 176 17.77 -13.87 -5.90
N ALA A 177 17.11 -13.64 -4.77
CA ALA A 177 15.69 -13.90 -4.60
C ALA A 177 15.21 -15.29 -5.08
N PRO A 178 15.77 -16.39 -4.54
CA PRO A 178 15.52 -17.74 -5.06
C PRO A 178 14.07 -18.18 -4.95
N VAL A 179 13.33 -17.77 -3.92
CA VAL A 179 11.93 -18.15 -3.71
C VAL A 179 11.04 -17.45 -4.73
N GLU A 180 11.20 -16.16 -4.91
CA GLU A 180 10.44 -15.34 -5.87
C GLU A 180 10.68 -15.82 -7.31
N THR A 181 11.93 -16.09 -7.64
CA THR A 181 12.34 -16.64 -8.95
C THR A 181 11.72 -18.02 -9.18
N ALA A 182 11.73 -18.89 -8.17
CA ALA A 182 11.14 -20.24 -8.27
C ALA A 182 9.62 -20.17 -8.43
N VAL A 183 8.93 -19.30 -7.74
CA VAL A 183 7.48 -19.07 -7.90
C VAL A 183 7.17 -18.57 -9.30
N GLY A 184 7.84 -17.53 -9.78
CA GLY A 184 7.62 -16.97 -11.11
C GLY A 184 7.89 -17.99 -12.23
N ALA A 185 9.04 -18.67 -12.17
CA ALA A 185 9.40 -19.73 -13.10
C ALA A 185 8.42 -20.91 -13.04
N GLY A 186 8.00 -21.32 -11.84
CA GLY A 186 7.03 -22.38 -11.62
C GLY A 186 5.67 -22.09 -12.25
N VAL A 187 5.15 -20.87 -12.08
CA VAL A 187 3.88 -20.45 -12.69
C VAL A 187 3.97 -20.43 -14.20
N LEU A 188 5.04 -19.88 -14.77
CA LEU A 188 5.25 -19.85 -16.22
C LEU A 188 5.42 -21.25 -16.78
N LEU A 189 6.26 -22.10 -16.16
CA LEU A 189 6.51 -23.46 -16.59
C LEU A 189 5.25 -24.31 -16.55
N SER A 190 4.50 -24.26 -15.45
CA SER A 190 3.22 -25.00 -15.32
C SER A 190 2.22 -24.57 -16.39
N GLY A 191 2.12 -23.27 -16.69
CA GLY A 191 1.29 -22.72 -17.75
C GLY A 191 1.70 -23.21 -19.13
N VAL A 192 2.98 -23.14 -19.46
CA VAL A 192 3.53 -23.63 -20.75
C VAL A 192 3.33 -25.14 -20.91
N LEU A 193 3.60 -25.93 -19.87
CA LEU A 193 3.39 -27.37 -19.89
C LEU A 193 1.93 -27.74 -20.10
N TRP A 194 1.02 -27.08 -19.39
CA TRP A 194 -0.42 -27.30 -19.53
C TRP A 194 -0.91 -26.89 -20.93
N LEU A 195 -0.51 -25.74 -21.47
CA LEU A 195 -0.87 -25.28 -22.81
C LEU A 195 -0.32 -26.22 -23.90
N SER A 196 0.93 -26.67 -23.77
CA SER A 196 1.55 -27.60 -24.72
C SER A 196 0.86 -28.96 -24.72
N TRP A 197 0.52 -29.47 -23.52
CA TRP A 197 -0.28 -30.68 -23.39
C TRP A 197 -1.67 -30.51 -24.04
N ARG A 198 -2.34 -29.39 -23.75
CA ARG A 198 -3.68 -29.09 -24.28
C ARG A 198 -3.70 -29.04 -25.82
N THR A 199 -2.76 -28.29 -26.42
CA THR A 199 -2.66 -28.18 -27.88
C THR A 199 -2.35 -29.52 -28.53
N ARG A 200 -1.50 -30.32 -27.90
CA ARG A 200 -1.21 -31.69 -28.34
C ARG A 200 -2.44 -32.60 -28.25
N ALA A 201 -3.16 -32.55 -27.15
CA ALA A 201 -4.39 -33.31 -26.97
C ALA A 201 -5.48 -32.94 -27.99
N ALA A 202 -5.62 -31.64 -28.28
CA ALA A 202 -6.55 -31.17 -29.30
C ALA A 202 -6.18 -31.65 -30.70
N ARG A 203 -4.89 -31.59 -31.06
CA ARG A 203 -4.42 -32.13 -32.37
C ARG A 203 -4.65 -33.64 -32.51
N VAL A 204 -4.34 -34.42 -31.48
CA VAL A 204 -4.58 -35.87 -31.48
C VAL A 204 -6.08 -36.18 -31.64
N GLN A 205 -6.94 -35.46 -30.98
CA GLN A 205 -8.38 -35.60 -31.12
C GLN A 205 -8.88 -35.21 -32.52
N ALA A 206 -8.36 -34.13 -33.10
CA ALA A 206 -8.69 -33.74 -34.46
C ALA A 206 -8.28 -34.78 -35.49
N LEU A 207 -7.07 -35.33 -35.38
CA LEU A 207 -6.59 -36.44 -36.25
C LEU A 207 -7.43 -37.71 -36.08
N ARG A 208 -7.80 -38.07 -34.84
CA ARG A 208 -8.68 -39.24 -34.62
C ARG A 208 -10.07 -39.06 -35.22
N ARG A 209 -10.62 -37.82 -35.20
CA ARG A 209 -11.91 -37.56 -35.85
C ARG A 209 -11.79 -37.60 -37.36
N ALA A 210 -10.70 -37.02 -37.92
CA ALA A 210 -10.45 -37.08 -39.39
C ALA A 210 -10.24 -38.50 -39.92
N SER A 211 -9.47 -39.37 -39.18
CA SER A 211 -9.26 -40.76 -39.60
C SER A 211 -10.52 -41.63 -39.45
N GLY A 212 -11.41 -41.30 -38.48
CA GLY A 212 -12.70 -41.98 -38.38
C GLY A 212 -13.72 -41.59 -39.42
N ALA A 213 -13.61 -40.41 -40.01
CA ALA A 213 -14.47 -39.92 -41.07
C ALA A 213 -14.00 -40.38 -42.47
N ALA A 214 -12.70 -40.66 -42.62
CA ALA A 214 -12.09 -40.94 -43.95
C ALA A 214 -12.00 -42.47 -44.26
N SER A 215 -12.46 -43.39 -43.38
CA SER A 215 -12.35 -44.86 -43.51
C SER A 215 -11.01 -45.42 -44.07
N VAL A 216 -9.95 -44.60 -44.10
CA VAL A 216 -8.63 -44.95 -44.58
C VAL A 216 -7.74 -45.37 -43.42
N ARG A 217 -7.37 -46.65 -43.33
CA ARG A 217 -6.30 -47.11 -42.47
C ARG A 217 -4.98 -46.55 -42.99
N VAL A 218 -4.48 -45.47 -42.44
CA VAL A 218 -3.10 -45.06 -42.62
C VAL A 218 -2.23 -46.03 -41.89
N ALA A 219 -1.57 -46.92 -42.66
CA ALA A 219 -0.56 -47.86 -42.11
C ALA A 219 0.51 -47.03 -41.43
N GLY A 220 0.63 -47.24 -40.08
CA GLY A 220 1.47 -46.44 -39.25
C GLY A 220 2.96 -46.64 -39.52
N GLY A 221 3.61 -45.64 -40.01
CA GLY A 221 5.06 -45.51 -39.99
C GLY A 221 5.59 -45.29 -38.58
N ALA A 222 5.56 -46.32 -37.75
CA ALA A 222 6.02 -46.25 -36.34
C ALA A 222 7.50 -45.87 -36.18
N ALA A 223 8.33 -46.08 -37.20
CA ALA A 223 9.78 -45.86 -37.15
C ALA A 223 10.22 -44.38 -37.35
N ARG A 224 9.39 -43.51 -37.97
CA ARG A 224 9.74 -42.08 -38.18
C ARG A 224 9.32 -41.17 -37.02
N GLY A 225 8.66 -41.73 -36.03
CA GLY A 225 8.13 -40.96 -34.87
C GLY A 225 9.08 -40.74 -33.71
N ALA A 226 10.05 -41.62 -33.47
CA ALA A 226 10.94 -41.54 -32.30
C ALA A 226 11.93 -40.38 -32.38
N GLY A 227 12.65 -40.24 -33.50
CA GLY A 227 13.61 -39.15 -33.69
C GLY A 227 12.96 -37.77 -33.74
N ALA A 228 11.77 -37.67 -34.36
CA ALA A 228 11.01 -36.45 -34.35
C ALA A 228 10.42 -36.12 -32.97
N ARG A 229 10.12 -37.11 -32.15
CA ARG A 229 9.72 -36.92 -30.73
C ARG A 229 10.91 -36.46 -29.89
N LEU A 230 12.08 -37.12 -30.02
CA LEU A 230 13.31 -36.74 -29.30
C LEU A 230 13.76 -35.31 -29.68
N ARG A 231 13.74 -34.93 -30.95
CA ARG A 231 14.09 -33.58 -31.43
C ARG A 231 13.11 -32.53 -30.91
N ARG A 232 11.81 -32.80 -30.82
CA ARG A 232 10.81 -31.88 -30.27
C ARG A 232 10.91 -31.80 -28.75
N LEU A 233 11.20 -32.88 -28.04
CA LEU A 233 11.52 -32.90 -26.62
C LEU A 233 12.79 -32.08 -26.35
N GLY A 234 13.86 -32.29 -27.14
CA GLY A 234 15.11 -31.54 -27.04
C GLY A 234 14.91 -30.03 -27.29
N LEU A 235 14.12 -29.67 -28.28
CA LEU A 235 13.76 -28.25 -28.52
C LEU A 235 12.90 -27.64 -27.39
N GLY A 236 11.96 -28.41 -26.83
CA GLY A 236 11.14 -27.96 -25.71
C GLY A 236 11.94 -27.80 -24.43
N VAL A 237 12.79 -28.78 -24.14
CA VAL A 237 13.73 -28.72 -22.98
C VAL A 237 14.74 -27.57 -23.20
N GLY A 238 15.29 -27.43 -24.41
CA GLY A 238 16.21 -26.36 -24.74
C GLY A 238 15.59 -24.97 -24.54
N MET A 239 14.33 -24.81 -24.94
CA MET A 239 13.60 -23.52 -24.74
C MET A 239 13.31 -23.24 -23.25
N VAL A 240 13.01 -24.27 -22.48
CA VAL A 240 12.83 -24.16 -21.01
C VAL A 240 14.17 -23.84 -20.33
N VAL A 241 15.26 -24.48 -20.75
CA VAL A 241 16.62 -24.21 -20.24
C VAL A 241 17.05 -22.78 -20.60
N VAL A 242 16.80 -22.34 -21.83
CA VAL A 242 17.09 -20.94 -22.25
C VAL A 242 16.23 -19.94 -21.46
N ALA A 243 14.94 -20.23 -21.29
CA ALA A 243 14.07 -19.36 -20.48
C ALA A 243 14.49 -19.32 -19.00
N ALA A 244 14.90 -20.47 -18.44
CA ALA A 244 15.46 -20.55 -17.09
C ALA A 244 16.81 -19.83 -16.99
N ALA A 245 17.69 -19.98 -17.99
CA ALA A 245 18.97 -19.27 -18.03
C ALA A 245 18.79 -17.74 -18.15
N VAL A 246 17.84 -17.29 -18.94
CA VAL A 246 17.48 -15.86 -19.05
C VAL A 246 16.87 -15.36 -17.73
N ALA A 247 15.97 -16.15 -17.11
CA ALA A 247 15.37 -15.81 -15.82
C ALA A 247 16.40 -15.73 -14.67
N VAL A 248 17.52 -16.46 -14.79
CA VAL A 248 18.66 -16.40 -13.85
C VAL A 248 19.64 -15.29 -14.20
N ALA A 249 19.88 -15.03 -15.49
CA ALA A 249 20.86 -14.04 -15.94
C ALA A 249 20.37 -12.60 -15.83
N VAL A 250 19.09 -12.34 -16.06
CA VAL A 250 18.52 -10.97 -16.00
C VAL A 250 18.57 -10.40 -14.57
N PRO A 251 18.23 -11.12 -13.50
CA PRO A 251 18.39 -10.63 -12.13
C PRO A 251 19.85 -10.41 -11.73
N ALA A 252 20.80 -11.22 -12.21
CA ALA A 252 22.21 -11.12 -11.83
C ALA A 252 22.85 -9.78 -12.26
N VAL A 253 22.26 -9.06 -13.21
CA VAL A 253 22.78 -7.78 -13.75
C VAL A 253 22.04 -6.56 -13.20
N ALA A 254 20.84 -6.70 -12.64
CA ALA A 254 19.95 -5.57 -12.38
C ALA A 254 19.04 -5.74 -11.15
N VAL A 255 19.45 -6.49 -10.11
CA VAL A 255 18.59 -6.61 -8.92
C VAL A 255 18.85 -5.46 -7.97
N PRO A 256 17.87 -4.54 -7.76
CA PRO A 256 17.91 -3.65 -6.61
C PRO A 256 17.87 -4.49 -5.33
N SER A 257 18.49 -4.02 -4.28
CA SER A 257 18.54 -4.68 -2.97
C SER A 257 17.15 -4.84 -2.32
N GLN A 258 16.18 -4.11 -2.81
CA GLN A 258 14.79 -4.10 -2.35
C GLN A 258 13.83 -4.23 -3.52
N ARG A 259 12.67 -4.80 -3.26
CA ARG A 259 11.59 -4.98 -4.24
C ARG A 259 10.53 -3.91 -4.05
N ASP A 260 10.16 -3.22 -5.14
CA ASP A 260 9.00 -2.33 -5.13
C ASP A 260 7.72 -3.14 -4.89
N VAL A 261 7.04 -2.85 -3.82
CA VAL A 261 5.76 -3.46 -3.45
C VAL A 261 4.69 -2.38 -3.29
N LEU A 262 3.43 -2.74 -3.50
CA LEU A 262 2.32 -1.80 -3.32
C LEU A 262 2.25 -1.21 -1.91
N ARG A 263 2.79 -1.90 -0.92
CA ARG A 263 2.87 -1.48 0.48
C ARG A 263 3.65 -0.17 0.65
N GLU A 264 4.69 0.08 -0.14
CA GLU A 264 5.47 1.32 -0.07
C GLU A 264 4.72 2.55 -0.57
N ALA A 265 3.74 2.34 -1.47
CA ALA A 265 2.90 3.42 -1.99
C ALA A 265 1.73 3.79 -1.07
N THR A 266 1.56 3.07 0.05
CA THR A 266 0.45 3.26 0.99
C THR A 266 0.99 3.49 2.40
N GLY A 267 0.26 4.20 3.25
CA GLY A 267 0.66 4.52 4.61
C GLY A 267 0.71 6.04 4.85
N PRO A 268 1.18 6.49 6.03
CA PRO A 268 1.17 7.90 6.40
C PRO A 268 2.35 8.71 5.81
N ARG A 269 3.02 8.18 4.76
CA ARG A 269 4.19 8.86 4.15
C ARG A 269 3.89 10.29 3.72
N GLN A 270 2.71 10.50 3.14
CA GLN A 270 2.32 11.82 2.65
C GLN A 270 2.05 12.78 3.82
N GLU A 271 1.44 12.30 4.87
CA GLU A 271 1.19 13.05 6.09
C GLU A 271 2.50 13.38 6.79
N ILE A 272 3.41 12.42 6.91
CA ILE A 272 4.76 12.62 7.49
C ILE A 272 5.57 13.63 6.65
N SER A 273 5.55 13.51 5.33
CA SER A 273 6.29 14.45 4.44
C SER A 273 5.76 15.88 4.47
N ARG A 274 4.49 16.07 4.83
CA ARG A 274 3.84 17.37 4.99
C ARG A 274 3.89 17.93 6.40
N ALA A 275 4.15 17.05 7.38
CA ALA A 275 4.24 17.47 8.76
C ALA A 275 5.42 18.42 8.96
N VAL A 276 5.18 19.49 9.68
CA VAL A 276 6.26 20.39 10.10
C VAL A 276 7.20 19.61 11.03
N SER A 277 8.51 19.74 10.83
CA SER A 277 9.48 19.12 11.73
C SER A 277 9.29 19.68 13.15
N PRO A 278 9.09 18.81 14.16
CA PRO A 278 8.95 19.25 15.53
C PRO A 278 10.17 20.05 16.03
N LEU A 279 11.36 19.76 15.49
CA LEU A 279 12.56 20.51 15.82
C LEU A 279 12.51 21.94 15.24
N SER A 280 12.00 22.13 14.02
CA SER A 280 11.79 23.45 13.44
C SER A 280 10.70 24.26 14.15
N ALA A 281 9.70 23.56 14.71
CA ALA A 281 8.64 24.17 15.49
C ALA A 281 9.00 24.35 16.97
N TYR A 282 10.18 23.90 17.42
CA TYR A 282 10.56 23.78 18.83
C TYR A 282 10.34 25.06 19.62
N ARG A 283 10.80 26.19 19.09
CA ARG A 283 10.66 27.50 19.78
C ARG A 283 9.24 28.00 19.93
N THR A 284 8.31 27.51 19.12
CA THR A 284 6.90 27.91 19.26
C THR A 284 6.28 27.40 20.56
N LEU A 285 6.85 26.35 21.16
CA LEU A 285 6.42 25.78 22.43
C LEU A 285 6.72 26.70 23.62
N PHE A 286 7.75 27.56 23.51
CA PHE A 286 8.18 28.48 24.55
C PHE A 286 7.54 29.89 24.44
N ALA A 287 6.57 30.07 23.53
CA ALA A 287 5.77 31.29 23.50
C ALA A 287 4.92 31.40 24.78
N ASP A 288 4.79 32.63 25.30
CA ASP A 288 4.07 32.90 26.56
C ASP A 288 2.65 32.34 26.60
N ALA A 289 1.98 32.29 25.45
CA ALA A 289 0.64 31.72 25.34
C ALA A 289 0.62 30.19 25.39
N ARG A 290 1.75 29.50 25.16
CA ARG A 290 1.81 28.04 25.00
C ARG A 290 2.63 27.34 26.08
N VAL A 291 3.63 27.94 26.61
CA VAL A 291 4.65 27.30 27.48
C VAL A 291 4.05 26.52 28.66
N ASP A 292 2.93 26.97 29.22
CA ASP A 292 2.21 26.33 30.31
C ASP A 292 1.06 25.41 29.85
N GLU A 293 0.80 25.32 28.52
CA GLU A 293 -0.24 24.43 28.01
C GLU A 293 0.07 22.96 28.28
N GLU A 294 -0.86 22.23 28.87
CA GLU A 294 -0.76 20.78 29.01
C GLU A 294 -0.91 20.11 27.64
N LEU A 295 0.19 19.57 27.12
CA LEU A 295 0.17 18.85 25.85
C LEU A 295 -0.43 17.46 26.00
N PHE A 296 -0.01 16.78 27.04
CA PHE A 296 -0.54 15.46 27.41
C PHE A 296 -0.23 15.13 28.87
N ARG A 297 -0.95 14.17 29.40
CA ARG A 297 -0.73 13.59 30.72
C ARG A 297 -0.45 12.10 30.59
N ILE A 298 0.55 11.60 31.30
CA ILE A 298 0.88 10.19 31.37
C ILE A 298 0.79 9.69 32.80
N THR A 299 0.08 8.57 33.00
CA THR A 299 -0.11 7.94 34.31
C THR A 299 0.06 6.42 34.18
N GLY A 300 0.46 5.74 35.25
CA GLY A 300 0.62 4.28 35.25
C GLY A 300 1.56 3.79 36.31
N ASP A 301 1.63 2.46 36.45
CA ASP A 301 2.44 1.80 37.50
C ASP A 301 3.91 1.62 37.08
N ALA A 302 4.17 1.63 35.73
CA ALA A 302 5.50 1.46 35.18
C ALA A 302 5.73 2.53 34.09
N LEU A 303 6.20 3.70 34.52
CA LEU A 303 6.44 4.83 33.63
C LEU A 303 7.86 4.77 33.03
N PRO A 304 8.07 5.25 31.79
CA PRO A 304 9.39 5.39 31.22
C PRO A 304 10.11 6.63 31.76
N ASP A 305 11.43 6.68 31.67
CA ASP A 305 12.18 7.90 31.99
C ASP A 305 11.91 9.03 30.98
N ARG A 306 11.65 8.65 29.73
CA ARG A 306 11.45 9.58 28.61
C ARG A 306 10.25 9.17 27.77
N VAL A 307 9.49 10.16 27.30
CA VAL A 307 8.40 9.99 26.33
C VAL A 307 8.83 10.63 25.02
N ARG A 308 8.82 9.85 23.94
CA ARG A 308 9.14 10.33 22.60
C ARG A 308 7.89 10.87 21.92
N LEU A 309 8.01 12.00 21.24
CA LEU A 309 7.01 12.52 20.32
C LEU A 309 7.43 12.19 18.88
N ALA A 310 8.64 12.58 18.46
CA ALA A 310 9.13 12.37 17.13
C ALA A 310 10.60 11.91 17.11
N VAL A 311 10.95 11.14 16.10
CA VAL A 311 12.33 10.72 15.81
C VAL A 311 12.70 11.21 14.42
N LEU A 312 13.76 12.03 14.36
CA LEU A 312 14.21 12.73 13.16
C LEU A 312 15.57 12.14 12.76
N ASP A 313 15.57 11.38 11.67
CA ASP A 313 16.72 10.59 11.21
C ASP A 313 17.28 11.03 9.85
N ASP A 314 16.60 11.96 9.17
CA ASP A 314 17.04 12.57 7.92
C ASP A 314 17.40 14.06 8.12
N TYR A 315 18.53 14.49 7.54
CA TYR A 315 19.00 15.87 7.60
C TYR A 315 19.50 16.34 6.24
N ASP A 316 18.84 17.35 5.66
CA ASP A 316 19.20 17.89 4.34
C ASP A 316 20.20 19.05 4.37
N GLY A 317 20.78 19.34 5.53
CA GLY A 317 21.66 20.49 5.73
C GLY A 317 20.95 21.78 6.17
N ALA A 318 19.63 21.78 6.14
CA ALA A 318 18.79 22.88 6.61
C ALA A 318 17.87 22.45 7.74
N VAL A 319 17.22 21.28 7.63
CA VAL A 319 16.19 20.81 8.56
C VAL A 319 16.35 19.31 8.82
N PHE A 320 16.30 18.94 10.11
CA PHE A 320 16.07 17.55 10.52
C PHE A 320 14.61 17.17 10.40
N ARG A 321 14.33 16.02 9.81
CA ARG A 321 12.98 15.45 9.63
C ARG A 321 12.99 13.94 9.79
N THR A 322 11.83 13.33 9.84
CA THR A 322 11.67 11.88 9.74
C THR A 322 11.76 11.49 8.27
N ASP A 323 12.67 10.57 7.92
CA ASP A 323 12.79 10.08 6.54
C ASP A 323 11.50 9.34 6.11
N PRO A 324 10.73 9.87 5.15
CA PRO A 324 9.54 9.20 4.67
C PRO A 324 9.85 7.97 3.80
N ALA A 325 11.07 7.87 3.27
CA ALA A 325 11.54 6.75 2.45
C ALA A 325 12.23 5.66 3.28
N GLY A 326 12.58 5.96 4.54
CA GLY A 326 13.18 5.01 5.48
C GLY A 326 12.23 3.92 5.94
N GLU A 327 12.46 3.34 7.11
CA GLU A 327 11.60 2.29 7.64
C GLU A 327 10.15 2.76 7.77
N PRO A 328 9.17 2.00 7.21
CA PRO A 328 7.80 2.45 7.13
C PRO A 328 7.11 2.50 8.49
N PHE A 329 6.23 3.47 8.65
CA PHE A 329 5.22 3.44 9.70
C PHE A 329 4.08 2.52 9.25
N VAL A 330 3.75 1.51 10.07
CA VAL A 330 2.78 0.47 9.77
C VAL A 330 1.77 0.32 10.90
N ARG A 331 0.59 -0.19 10.60
CA ARG A 331 -0.40 -0.54 11.63
C ARG A 331 0.01 -1.81 12.37
N LEU A 332 -0.14 -1.83 13.69
CA LEU A 332 0.05 -3.04 14.48
C LEU A 332 -1.05 -4.07 14.18
N ALA A 333 -0.66 -5.23 13.65
CA ALA A 333 -1.59 -6.32 13.34
C ALA A 333 -2.15 -7.02 14.58
N ALA A 334 -1.33 -7.11 15.62
CA ALA A 334 -1.69 -7.69 16.92
C ALA A 334 -0.72 -7.14 17.98
N ALA A 335 -1.07 -7.28 19.26
CA ALA A 335 -0.11 -7.00 20.31
C ALA A 335 1.16 -7.83 20.07
N ARG A 336 2.29 -7.15 19.98
CA ARG A 336 3.60 -7.80 19.88
C ARG A 336 3.95 -8.40 21.25
N VAL A 337 4.69 -9.49 21.23
CA VAL A 337 5.27 -10.00 22.46
C VAL A 337 6.27 -8.96 22.98
N LEU A 338 6.14 -8.56 24.23
CA LEU A 338 7.09 -7.64 24.87
C LEU A 338 8.50 -8.22 24.71
N GLY A 339 9.40 -7.42 24.15
CA GLY A 339 10.82 -7.76 24.04
C GLY A 339 11.50 -7.81 25.42
N ALA A 340 12.79 -8.16 25.45
CA ALA A 340 13.61 -8.04 26.64
C ALA A 340 13.77 -6.55 26.98
N GLY A 341 13.33 -6.12 28.17
CA GLY A 341 13.41 -4.74 28.62
C GLY A 341 12.49 -4.48 29.81
N ALA A 342 12.60 -3.29 30.39
CA ALA A 342 11.69 -2.88 31.46
C ALA A 342 10.27 -2.69 30.88
N PRO A 343 9.23 -3.34 31.46
CA PRO A 343 7.88 -3.16 30.95
C PRO A 343 7.38 -1.75 31.22
N ILE A 344 6.69 -1.18 30.24
CA ILE A 344 5.96 0.08 30.34
C ILE A 344 4.48 -0.25 30.22
N ASP A 345 3.68 0.21 31.17
CA ASP A 345 2.21 0.15 31.13
C ASP A 345 1.68 1.51 31.62
N ALA A 346 1.28 2.33 30.67
CA ALA A 346 0.91 3.71 30.91
C ALA A 346 -0.38 4.07 30.18
N GLU A 347 -1.15 4.95 30.79
CA GLU A 347 -2.30 5.61 30.19
C GLU A 347 -1.94 7.05 29.82
N VAL A 348 -2.19 7.44 28.59
CA VAL A 348 -1.92 8.78 28.08
C VAL A 348 -3.24 9.46 27.77
N THR A 349 -3.40 10.68 28.29
CA THR A 349 -4.52 11.58 27.97
C THR A 349 -3.98 12.77 27.22
N ILE A 350 -4.54 13.06 26.05
CA ILE A 350 -4.15 14.19 25.19
C ILE A 350 -4.80 15.47 25.69
N GLY A 351 -4.01 16.53 25.77
CA GLY A 351 -4.43 17.90 26.05
C GLY A 351 -4.41 18.79 24.79
N ALA A 352 -3.51 19.74 24.74
CA ALA A 352 -3.33 20.69 23.60
C ALA A 352 -2.27 20.21 22.58
N LEU A 353 -2.04 18.93 22.46
CA LEU A 353 -1.07 18.35 21.52
C LEU A 353 -1.57 18.51 20.08
N ASP A 354 -0.75 19.13 19.24
CA ASP A 354 -1.01 19.35 17.82
C ASP A 354 -0.17 18.42 16.93
N GLY A 355 -0.63 18.21 15.69
CA GLY A 355 0.10 17.49 14.66
C GLY A 355 -0.14 15.99 14.71
N ILE A 356 0.73 15.25 14.04
CA ILE A 356 0.60 13.78 13.87
C ILE A 356 1.43 12.97 14.86
N TRP A 357 2.30 13.60 15.61
CA TRP A 357 3.25 12.93 16.49
C TRP A 357 2.58 12.45 17.77
N MET A 358 2.78 11.16 18.07
CA MET A 358 2.10 10.51 19.19
C MET A 358 3.06 10.24 20.35
N PRO A 359 2.73 10.62 21.60
CA PRO A 359 3.53 10.27 22.77
C PRO A 359 3.73 8.76 22.90
N THR A 360 4.96 8.29 22.84
CA THR A 360 5.33 6.87 22.95
C THR A 360 6.61 6.68 23.72
N ALA A 361 6.88 5.45 24.12
CA ALA A 361 8.13 5.09 24.79
C ALA A 361 8.53 3.66 24.46
N GLY A 362 9.82 3.45 24.25
CA GLY A 362 10.40 2.13 23.98
C GLY A 362 9.78 1.42 22.77
N ALA A 363 9.97 0.10 22.71
CA ALA A 363 9.39 -0.75 21.68
C ALA A 363 7.90 -0.99 21.98
N VAL A 364 7.02 -0.37 21.19
CA VAL A 364 5.56 -0.45 21.37
C VAL A 364 5.06 -1.86 21.07
N ALA A 365 4.40 -2.47 22.04
CA ALA A 365 3.78 -3.79 21.93
C ALA A 365 2.28 -3.70 21.63
N SER A 366 1.54 -2.80 22.29
CA SER A 366 0.14 -2.51 21.97
C SER A 366 -0.24 -1.09 22.35
N VAL A 367 -1.23 -0.57 21.63
CA VAL A 367 -1.92 0.68 21.96
C VAL A 367 -3.42 0.40 21.90
N ASP A 368 -4.10 0.69 22.98
CA ASP A 368 -5.54 0.48 23.13
C ASP A 368 -6.22 1.84 23.33
N PHE A 369 -6.84 2.38 22.30
CA PHE A 369 -7.57 3.64 22.36
C PHE A 369 -8.90 3.50 23.11
N ALA A 370 -9.28 4.53 23.88
CA ALA A 370 -10.51 4.57 24.64
C ALA A 370 -11.40 5.77 24.22
N GLY A 371 -12.66 5.75 24.70
CA GLY A 371 -13.62 6.82 24.42
C GLY A 371 -14.36 6.74 23.08
N PRO A 372 -15.15 7.74 22.74
CA PRO A 372 -16.05 7.71 21.57
C PRO A 372 -15.29 7.76 20.22
N ARG A 373 -14.07 8.26 20.21
CA ARG A 373 -13.21 8.36 19.03
C ARG A 373 -12.26 7.17 18.82
N ALA A 374 -12.26 6.20 19.76
CA ALA A 374 -11.32 5.08 19.77
C ALA A 374 -11.20 4.33 18.42
N ALA A 375 -12.31 4.12 17.72
CA ALA A 375 -12.30 3.44 16.43
C ALA A 375 -11.60 4.27 15.33
N ALA A 376 -11.82 5.58 15.32
CA ALA A 376 -11.19 6.47 14.35
C ALA A 376 -9.69 6.60 14.61
N LEU A 377 -9.29 6.77 15.88
CA LEU A 377 -7.89 6.83 16.29
C LEU A 377 -7.16 5.50 15.98
N ALA A 378 -7.78 4.35 16.25
CA ALA A 378 -7.19 3.06 15.89
C ALA A 378 -7.01 2.88 14.37
N ASP A 379 -7.83 3.54 13.56
CA ASP A 379 -7.68 3.54 12.10
C ASP A 379 -6.62 4.51 11.59
N GLY A 380 -6.29 5.56 12.35
CA GLY A 380 -5.25 6.55 12.04
C GLY A 380 -3.87 6.24 12.62
N PHE A 381 -3.76 5.23 13.49
CA PHE A 381 -2.55 4.88 14.23
C PHE A 381 -1.55 4.06 13.42
N TYR A 382 -0.28 4.51 13.40
CA TYR A 382 0.83 3.80 12.77
C TYR A 382 2.08 3.87 13.65
N VAL A 383 2.87 2.81 13.66
CA VAL A 383 4.10 2.69 14.45
C VAL A 383 5.29 2.27 13.58
N SER A 384 6.47 2.84 13.84
CA SER A 384 7.74 2.37 13.30
C SER A 384 8.54 1.67 14.39
N GLY A 385 8.84 0.40 14.18
CA GLY A 385 9.59 -0.42 15.15
C GLY A 385 11.03 0.02 15.33
N ALA A 386 11.73 0.36 14.27
CA ALA A 386 13.14 0.77 14.33
C ALA A 386 13.30 2.19 14.89
N ARG A 387 12.30 3.06 14.68
CA ARG A 387 12.31 4.39 15.28
C ARG A 387 11.80 4.39 16.71
N GLU A 388 11.05 3.36 17.11
CA GLU A 388 10.32 3.32 18.39
C GLU A 388 9.42 4.57 18.55
N ALA A 389 8.76 4.96 17.49
CA ALA A 389 7.93 6.14 17.39
C ALA A 389 6.59 5.79 16.72
N ALA A 390 5.56 6.58 17.02
CA ALA A 390 4.25 6.41 16.43
C ALA A 390 3.69 7.73 15.91
N VAL A 391 2.77 7.60 14.94
CA VAL A 391 2.03 8.72 14.39
C VAL A 391 0.54 8.40 14.37
N GLU A 392 -0.27 9.42 14.61
CA GLU A 392 -1.72 9.41 14.50
C GLU A 392 -2.14 10.40 13.40
N THR A 393 -2.75 9.87 12.35
CA THR A 393 -3.17 10.68 11.20
C THR A 393 -4.55 11.32 11.39
N THR A 394 -5.31 10.84 12.37
CA THR A 394 -6.56 11.47 12.79
C THR A 394 -6.22 12.63 13.73
N PRO A 395 -6.64 13.87 13.46
CA PRO A 395 -6.34 15.00 14.33
C PRO A 395 -6.72 14.73 15.78
N TRP A 396 -5.82 15.03 16.70
CA TRP A 396 -6.06 14.91 18.13
C TRP A 396 -7.16 15.84 18.62
N SER A 397 -7.81 15.43 19.67
CA SER A 397 -8.74 16.27 20.43
C SER A 397 -8.44 16.15 21.92
N ALA A 398 -8.55 17.24 22.64
CA ALA A 398 -8.39 17.22 24.09
C ALA A 398 -9.33 16.19 24.72
N GLY A 399 -8.79 15.35 25.60
CA GLY A 399 -9.49 14.25 26.23
C GLY A 399 -9.42 12.91 25.47
N ASP A 400 -8.78 12.82 24.31
CA ASP A 400 -8.46 11.53 23.70
C ASP A 400 -7.53 10.74 24.61
N THR A 401 -7.82 9.46 24.81
CA THR A 401 -7.06 8.59 25.72
C THR A 401 -6.66 7.29 25.07
N TYR A 402 -5.50 6.79 25.46
CA TYR A 402 -5.05 5.46 25.08
C TYR A 402 -4.14 4.84 26.14
N ARG A 403 -4.13 3.51 26.21
CA ARG A 403 -3.21 2.73 27.02
C ARG A 403 -2.07 2.23 26.14
N LEU A 404 -0.85 2.57 26.56
CA LEU A 404 0.40 2.17 25.92
C LEU A 404 1.02 1.01 26.69
N ARG A 405 1.32 -0.09 26.02
CA ARG A 405 2.18 -1.15 26.53
C ARG A 405 3.41 -1.25 25.65
N ALA A 406 4.58 -1.16 26.27
CA ALA A 406 5.86 -1.15 25.58
C ALA A 406 6.96 -1.80 26.43
N ALA A 407 8.13 -1.97 25.88
CA ALA A 407 9.33 -2.38 26.59
C ALA A 407 10.45 -1.36 26.36
N ALA A 408 10.98 -0.80 27.43
CA ALA A 408 12.17 0.04 27.37
C ALA A 408 13.42 -0.86 27.36
N PRO A 409 14.29 -0.80 26.33
CA PRO A 409 15.52 -1.55 26.34
C PRO A 409 16.44 -1.07 27.48
N ALA A 410 17.25 -1.97 28.00
CA ALA A 410 18.34 -1.55 28.89
C ALA A 410 19.34 -0.74 28.08
N VAL A 411 19.74 0.42 28.59
CA VAL A 411 20.65 1.34 27.92
C VAL A 411 22.03 1.29 28.56
N SER A 412 23.06 1.06 27.73
CA SER A 412 24.45 1.10 28.18
C SER A 412 24.92 2.54 28.40
N ALA A 413 25.95 2.72 29.22
CA ALA A 413 26.56 4.03 29.38
C ALA A 413 27.23 4.50 28.09
N LEU A 414 27.06 5.77 27.72
CA LEU A 414 27.67 6.36 26.52
C LEU A 414 29.18 6.19 26.50
N THR A 415 29.82 6.37 27.64
CA THR A 415 31.30 6.26 27.80
C THR A 415 31.84 4.88 27.42
N SER A 416 31.05 3.83 27.52
CA SER A 416 31.39 2.45 27.14
C SER A 416 31.11 2.10 25.69
N ALA A 417 30.40 2.98 24.95
CA ALA A 417 29.96 2.72 23.59
C ALA A 417 31.14 2.76 22.61
N ALA A 418 31.22 1.73 21.77
CA ALA A 418 32.11 1.74 20.61
C ALA A 418 31.36 2.24 19.37
N ALA A 419 32.01 3.08 18.57
CA ALA A 419 31.47 3.47 17.29
C ALA A 419 31.45 2.24 16.35
N PRO A 420 30.47 2.10 15.46
CA PRO A 420 30.33 0.94 14.58
C PRO A 420 31.48 0.71 13.62
N GLY A 421 32.36 1.67 13.41
CA GLY A 421 33.50 1.55 12.50
C GLY A 421 33.07 1.23 11.05
N GLY A 422 33.38 2.08 10.11
CA GLY A 422 32.87 1.95 8.73
C GLY A 422 31.62 2.77 8.48
N GLN A 423 31.45 3.23 7.27
CA GLN A 423 30.42 4.20 6.86
C GLN A 423 29.12 4.08 7.65
N ALA A 424 28.91 4.99 8.55
CA ALA A 424 27.69 5.07 9.30
C ALA A 424 26.56 5.38 8.31
N GLY A 425 25.75 4.37 8.05
CA GLY A 425 24.66 4.44 7.10
C GLY A 425 23.48 5.26 7.62
N VAL A 426 23.67 6.54 7.80
CA VAL A 426 22.61 7.52 7.63
C VAL A 426 23.11 8.35 6.45
N SER A 427 22.60 8.05 5.28
CA SER A 427 22.84 8.82 4.08
C SER A 427 22.29 10.21 4.32
N VAL A 428 23.15 11.12 4.70
CA VAL A 428 22.81 12.54 4.70
C VAL A 428 23.09 13.00 3.28
N THR A 429 22.08 12.96 2.47
CA THR A 429 22.12 13.46 1.11
C THR A 429 21.74 14.94 1.18
N GLY A 430 22.67 15.84 0.89
CA GLY A 430 22.32 17.25 0.74
C GLY A 430 21.21 17.46 -0.28
N ALA A 431 20.56 18.58 -0.24
CA ALA A 431 19.45 18.94 -1.16
C ALA A 431 19.84 18.82 -2.65
N ASP A 432 21.11 18.79 -2.94
CA ASP A 432 21.76 18.63 -4.27
C ASP A 432 22.21 17.20 -4.57
N GLY A 433 21.90 16.23 -3.70
CA GLY A 433 22.24 14.81 -3.88
C GLY A 433 23.70 14.44 -3.52
N GLY A 434 24.47 15.38 -2.97
CA GLY A 434 25.84 15.16 -2.50
C GLY A 434 25.91 14.66 -1.06
N GLU A 435 27.04 14.08 -0.67
CA GLU A 435 27.30 13.72 0.72
C GLU A 435 27.41 14.99 1.58
N LEU A 436 26.62 15.07 2.65
CA LEU A 436 26.60 16.23 3.52
C LEU A 436 27.80 16.20 4.44
N VAL A 437 28.67 17.21 4.33
CA VAL A 437 29.87 17.38 5.13
C VAL A 437 29.58 18.36 6.27
N ALA A 438 29.96 17.97 7.50
CA ALA A 438 29.89 18.86 8.66
C ALA A 438 30.67 20.17 8.46
N PRO A 439 30.22 21.30 9.05
CA PRO A 439 30.93 22.58 8.93
C PRO A 439 32.39 22.49 9.33
N ALA A 440 33.25 23.25 8.66
CA ALA A 440 34.70 23.26 8.93
C ALA A 440 35.03 23.72 10.36
N SER A 441 34.31 24.67 10.89
CA SER A 441 34.45 25.16 12.27
C SER A 441 34.15 24.06 13.29
N LEU A 442 33.04 23.28 13.08
CA LEU A 442 32.70 22.14 13.94
C LEU A 442 33.80 21.07 13.89
N ARG A 443 34.29 20.69 12.70
CA ARG A 443 35.35 19.68 12.54
C ARG A 443 36.64 20.13 13.23
N THR A 444 37.00 21.41 13.07
CA THR A 444 38.20 21.98 13.75
C THR A 444 38.02 21.89 15.25
N TRP A 445 36.87 22.26 15.79
CA TRP A 445 36.60 22.22 17.23
C TRP A 445 36.66 20.79 17.77
N VAL A 446 36.05 19.83 17.06
CA VAL A 446 36.15 18.40 17.42
C VAL A 446 37.57 17.93 17.44
N GLN A 447 38.40 18.25 16.43
CA GLN A 447 39.82 17.86 16.36
C GLN A 447 40.66 18.45 17.51
N GLN A 448 40.30 19.64 17.97
CA GLN A 448 41.03 20.32 19.07
C GLN A 448 40.67 19.75 20.44
N HIS A 449 39.45 19.28 20.63
CA HIS A 449 38.90 18.93 21.94
C HIS A 449 38.60 17.44 22.16
N ALA A 450 38.63 16.62 21.10
CA ALA A 450 38.35 15.19 21.25
C ALA A 450 39.49 14.52 22.04
N VAL A 451 39.15 13.95 23.19
CA VAL A 451 40.07 13.19 24.04
C VAL A 451 39.58 11.73 24.08
N GLY A 452 40.45 10.81 23.68
CA GLY A 452 40.09 9.39 23.62
C GLY A 452 39.42 9.02 22.30
N THR A 453 38.60 7.95 22.32
CA THR A 453 37.87 7.42 21.15
C THR A 453 36.48 6.93 21.55
N GLY A 454 35.62 6.77 20.56
CA GLY A 454 34.27 6.21 20.76
C GLY A 454 33.38 7.07 21.65
N GLY A 455 32.57 6.43 22.46
CA GLY A 455 31.57 7.07 23.31
C GLY A 455 32.16 7.98 24.38
N ALA A 456 33.36 7.67 24.89
CA ALA A 456 34.04 8.51 25.87
C ALA A 456 34.45 9.85 25.26
N ALA A 457 34.94 9.87 24.00
CA ALA A 457 35.25 11.10 23.29
C ALA A 457 34.00 11.93 23.02
N LEU A 458 32.90 11.28 22.64
CA LEU A 458 31.60 11.94 22.42
C LEU A 458 31.06 12.55 23.71
N ASP A 459 31.08 11.82 24.81
CA ASP A 459 30.62 12.29 26.13
C ASP A 459 31.38 13.52 26.59
N GLY A 460 32.73 13.49 26.45
CA GLY A 460 33.57 14.64 26.78
C GLY A 460 33.29 15.87 25.91
N LEU A 461 33.08 15.69 24.59
CA LEU A 461 32.74 16.80 23.69
C LEU A 461 31.36 17.39 23.98
N VAL A 462 30.38 16.54 24.29
CA VAL A 462 29.04 16.96 24.67
C VAL A 462 29.03 17.74 25.97
N ALA A 463 29.71 17.23 26.99
CA ALA A 463 29.85 17.92 28.26
C ALA A 463 30.53 19.29 28.12
N LEU A 464 31.58 19.37 27.27
CA LEU A 464 32.25 20.59 26.97
C LEU A 464 31.38 21.60 26.21
N LEU A 465 30.66 21.14 25.19
CA LEU A 465 29.75 21.98 24.41
C LEU A 465 28.60 22.54 25.28
N ARG A 466 28.00 21.72 26.15
CA ARG A 466 26.98 22.13 27.10
C ARG A 466 27.51 23.19 28.05
N SER A 467 28.73 23.02 28.59
CA SER A 467 29.35 23.94 29.56
C SER A 467 29.73 25.30 28.95
N ARG A 468 30.10 25.29 27.66
CA ARG A 468 30.42 26.51 26.85
C ARG A 468 29.21 27.07 26.11
N GLY A 469 28.07 26.35 26.20
CA GLY A 469 26.77 26.76 25.68
C GLY A 469 26.01 27.63 26.65
N TYR A 470 24.99 28.31 26.15
CA TYR A 470 24.02 29.08 26.94
C TYR A 470 22.62 28.96 26.39
N LEU A 471 21.65 28.56 27.23
CA LEU A 471 20.28 28.30 26.85
C LEU A 471 19.53 29.61 26.56
N SER A 472 18.93 29.71 25.38
CA SER A 472 18.04 30.81 25.01
C SER A 472 17.08 30.42 23.88
N HIS A 473 15.80 30.72 24.07
CA HIS A 473 14.72 30.39 23.13
C HIS A 473 14.31 31.57 22.24
N ALA A 474 14.96 32.73 22.32
CA ALA A 474 14.50 33.91 21.61
C ALA A 474 15.66 34.72 20.98
N LEU A 475 15.38 35.37 19.85
CA LEU A 475 16.30 36.31 19.19
C LEU A 475 16.26 37.72 19.79
N ARG A 476 15.11 38.13 20.27
CA ARG A 476 14.92 39.44 20.89
C ARG A 476 14.51 39.25 22.33
N ALA A 477 14.94 40.17 23.18
CA ALA A 477 14.54 40.14 24.58
C ALA A 477 13.01 40.15 24.67
N PRO A 478 12.41 39.12 25.21
CA PRO A 478 10.97 39.08 25.40
C PRO A 478 10.56 40.13 26.43
N ALA A 479 9.23 40.37 26.53
CA ALA A 479 8.72 41.24 27.56
C ALA A 479 9.18 40.82 28.96
N ALA A 480 9.38 41.74 29.86
CA ALA A 480 9.77 41.42 31.24
C ALA A 480 8.75 40.48 31.85
N GLY A 481 9.23 39.29 32.27
CA GLY A 481 8.37 38.28 32.84
C GLY A 481 7.89 37.16 31.90
N ALA A 482 8.54 37.01 30.72
CA ALA A 482 8.26 35.83 29.85
C ALA A 482 8.31 34.53 30.65
N ALA A 483 7.30 33.68 30.49
CA ALA A 483 7.08 32.52 31.32
C ALA A 483 8.28 31.54 31.30
N TRP A 484 8.86 31.27 30.13
CA TRP A 484 10.03 30.38 30.02
C TRP A 484 11.28 30.93 30.73
N MET A 485 11.46 32.27 30.80
CA MET A 485 12.57 32.88 31.55
C MET A 485 12.34 32.74 33.08
N GLN A 486 11.09 32.81 33.53
CA GLN A 486 10.76 32.60 34.94
C GLN A 486 11.03 31.17 35.36
N GLN A 487 10.80 30.20 34.48
CA GLN A 487 11.11 28.77 34.73
C GLN A 487 12.61 28.53 34.94
N LEU A 488 13.49 29.31 34.26
CA LEU A 488 14.95 29.26 34.42
C LEU A 488 15.47 29.96 35.69
N GLY A 489 14.59 30.60 36.43
CA GLY A 489 14.91 31.22 37.70
C GLY A 489 15.30 32.72 37.59
N THR A 490 15.31 33.39 38.79
CA THR A 490 15.53 34.86 38.85
C THR A 490 16.94 35.30 38.52
N GLY A 491 17.89 34.38 38.41
CA GLY A 491 19.28 34.65 38.02
C GLY A 491 19.57 34.61 36.52
N TYR A 492 18.58 34.22 35.72
CA TYR A 492 18.76 34.11 34.29
C TYR A 492 18.93 35.47 33.63
N THR A 493 19.96 35.55 32.78
CA THR A 493 20.25 36.75 31.96
C THR A 493 20.00 36.47 30.50
N PHE A 494 19.12 37.20 29.88
CA PHE A 494 18.77 37.02 28.46
C PHE A 494 19.99 37.18 27.55
N ALA A 495 20.19 36.20 26.63
CA ALA A 495 21.13 36.29 25.51
C ALA A 495 20.40 36.02 24.19
N PRO A 496 20.59 36.85 23.14
CA PRO A 496 19.88 36.64 21.88
C PRO A 496 20.37 35.38 21.15
N SER A 497 19.41 34.58 20.65
CA SER A 497 19.68 33.38 19.88
C SER A 497 18.79 33.31 18.62
N ALA A 498 19.42 33.24 17.45
CA ALA A 498 18.70 33.00 16.20
C ALA A 498 18.13 31.57 16.14
N SER A 499 16.92 31.44 15.61
CA SER A 499 16.31 30.12 15.35
C SER A 499 16.94 29.41 14.16
N GLY A 500 16.54 28.17 13.94
CA GLY A 500 17.02 27.34 12.85
C GLY A 500 18.23 26.49 13.23
N HIS A 501 18.40 25.41 12.51
CA HIS A 501 19.45 24.43 12.74
C HIS A 501 20.16 24.02 11.44
N SER A 502 20.23 24.97 10.48
CA SER A 502 20.99 24.77 9.22
C SER A 502 22.49 24.64 9.48
N LEU A 503 23.22 24.04 8.53
CA LEU A 503 24.70 23.97 8.60
C LEU A 503 25.33 25.34 8.82
N ALA A 504 24.83 26.39 8.15
CA ALA A 504 25.32 27.76 8.33
C ALA A 504 25.11 28.27 9.77
N ARG A 505 23.99 27.94 10.38
CA ARG A 505 23.69 28.30 11.79
C ARG A 505 24.64 27.56 12.75
N ILE A 506 24.90 26.29 12.50
CA ILE A 506 25.84 25.51 13.29
C ILE A 506 27.29 25.99 13.09
N ASP A 507 27.66 26.30 11.83
CA ASP A 507 29.00 26.87 11.53
C ASP A 507 29.22 28.16 12.30
N SER A 508 28.25 29.07 12.32
CA SER A 508 28.34 30.32 13.07
C SER A 508 28.52 30.09 14.58
N MET A 509 27.85 29.09 15.14
CA MET A 509 27.93 28.73 16.55
C MET A 509 29.34 28.22 16.91
N PHE A 510 29.92 27.33 16.10
CA PHE A 510 31.27 26.83 16.33
C PHE A 510 32.37 27.87 16.01
N THR A 511 32.12 28.75 15.06
CA THR A 511 33.01 29.90 14.80
C THR A 511 33.10 30.82 16.04
N ALA A 512 31.96 31.09 16.68
CA ALA A 512 31.93 31.89 17.92
C ALA A 512 32.66 31.17 19.06
N LEU A 513 32.53 29.87 19.22
CA LEU A 513 33.29 29.06 20.19
C LEU A 513 34.78 29.16 19.97
N LEU A 514 35.26 28.88 18.74
CA LEU A 514 36.68 28.93 18.39
C LEU A 514 37.25 30.34 18.57
N ALA A 515 36.49 31.40 18.23
CA ALA A 515 36.92 32.78 18.43
C ALA A 515 37.08 33.12 19.92
N ARG A 516 36.14 32.64 20.75
CA ARG A 516 36.17 32.87 22.20
C ARG A 516 37.32 32.13 22.88
N GLU A 517 37.58 30.92 22.42
CA GLU A 517 38.70 30.10 22.88
C GLU A 517 40.07 30.62 22.45
N ALA A 518 40.14 31.37 21.38
CA ALA A 518 41.34 32.03 20.90
C ALA A 518 41.63 33.37 21.62
N ASP A 519 40.64 33.92 22.37
CA ASP A 519 40.80 35.16 23.13
C ASP A 519 41.57 34.90 24.45
N PRO A 520 42.80 35.42 24.60
CA PRO A 520 43.60 35.24 25.80
C PRO A 520 42.94 35.79 27.07
N ALA A 521 42.12 36.88 26.93
CA ALA A 521 41.43 37.48 28.09
C ALA A 521 40.27 36.56 28.56
N ALA A 522 39.56 35.95 27.63
CA ALA A 522 38.52 34.97 27.92
C ALA A 522 39.06 33.71 28.59
N VAL A 523 40.18 33.21 28.06
CA VAL A 523 40.88 32.04 28.63
C VAL A 523 41.42 32.33 30.05
N ALA A 524 42.01 33.50 30.26
CA ALA A 524 42.52 33.90 31.60
C ALA A 524 41.38 34.08 32.63
N ALA A 525 40.18 34.45 32.17
CA ALA A 525 39.01 34.65 33.02
C ALA A 525 38.16 33.40 33.18
N ASP A 526 38.51 32.26 32.57
CA ASP A 526 37.67 31.04 32.46
C ASP A 526 36.23 31.35 31.95
N ASP A 527 36.13 32.31 31.04
CA ASP A 527 34.87 32.76 30.49
C ASP A 527 34.74 32.40 29.01
N LEU A 528 34.50 31.09 28.78
CA LEU A 528 34.50 30.48 27.45
C LEU A 528 33.08 30.22 26.88
N VAL A 529 32.04 30.80 27.51
CA VAL A 529 30.67 30.64 27.07
C VAL A 529 30.44 31.52 25.81
N ALA A 530 30.09 30.86 24.67
CA ALA A 530 29.92 31.55 23.39
C ALA A 530 28.83 30.98 22.51
N ALA A 531 28.46 29.68 22.65
CA ALA A 531 27.43 29.05 21.88
C ALA A 531 26.06 29.36 22.50
N VAL A 532 25.29 30.30 21.94
CA VAL A 532 23.93 30.62 22.41
C VAL A 532 22.89 29.91 21.55
N GLY A 533 22.04 29.13 22.17
CA GLY A 533 21.02 28.35 21.47
C GLY A 533 20.11 27.62 22.46
N ASP A 534 19.26 26.81 21.91
CA ASP A 534 18.44 25.87 22.65
C ASP A 534 18.62 24.43 22.11
N ASP A 535 17.78 23.51 22.55
CA ASP A 535 17.90 22.09 22.13
C ASP A 535 17.80 21.92 20.61
N GLU A 536 17.21 22.87 19.87
CA GLU A 536 17.16 22.83 18.40
C GLU A 536 18.58 22.85 17.79
N GLN A 537 19.43 23.81 18.22
CA GLN A 537 20.79 23.92 17.70
C GLN A 537 21.74 22.91 18.33
N PHE A 538 21.60 22.68 19.64
CA PHE A 538 22.52 21.78 20.35
C PHE A 538 22.33 20.33 19.97
N SER A 539 21.08 19.86 19.73
CA SER A 539 20.86 18.51 19.24
C SER A 539 21.44 18.31 17.83
N THR A 540 21.30 19.31 16.96
CA THR A 540 21.92 19.27 15.63
C THR A 540 23.45 19.26 15.69
N ALA A 541 24.03 20.09 16.53
CA ALA A 541 25.48 20.13 16.75
C ALA A 541 26.01 18.78 17.25
N VAL A 542 25.37 18.21 18.28
CA VAL A 542 25.78 16.91 18.86
C VAL A 542 25.56 15.77 17.85
N ALA A 543 24.49 15.79 17.07
CA ALA A 543 24.27 14.79 16.02
C ALA A 543 25.37 14.84 14.95
N LEU A 544 25.84 16.02 14.56
CA LEU A 544 26.96 16.19 13.63
C LEU A 544 28.29 15.77 14.24
N ILE A 545 28.57 16.11 15.53
CA ILE A 545 29.73 15.63 16.26
C ILE A 545 29.76 14.11 16.34
N ALA A 546 28.62 13.48 16.68
CA ALA A 546 28.52 12.03 16.75
C ALA A 546 28.85 11.37 15.42
N ARG A 547 28.37 11.93 14.31
CA ARG A 547 28.66 11.44 12.96
C ARG A 547 30.15 11.61 12.60
N GLU A 548 30.77 12.72 12.96
CA GLU A 548 32.21 12.95 12.76
C GLU A 548 33.04 11.90 13.51
N LEU A 549 32.55 11.42 14.66
CA LEU A 549 33.17 10.32 15.44
C LEU A 549 32.79 8.92 14.96
N GLY A 550 31.98 8.79 13.88
CA GLY A 550 31.57 7.53 13.27
C GLY A 550 30.36 6.85 13.91
N PHE A 551 29.56 7.58 14.70
CA PHE A 551 28.29 7.11 15.23
C PHE A 551 27.13 7.49 14.32
N PRO A 552 26.25 6.57 13.92
CA PRO A 552 24.91 6.92 13.43
C PRO A 552 24.16 7.68 14.52
N ALA A 553 23.57 8.82 14.17
CA ALA A 553 22.89 9.68 15.11
C ALA A 553 21.53 10.13 14.58
N ARG A 554 20.54 10.21 15.47
CA ARG A 554 19.18 10.71 15.21
C ARG A 554 18.79 11.67 16.32
N ILE A 555 17.91 12.63 16.03
CA ILE A 555 17.37 13.55 17.02
C ILE A 555 15.99 13.06 17.44
N VAL A 556 15.73 13.09 18.72
CA VAL A 556 14.42 12.78 19.30
C VAL A 556 13.88 14.03 19.96
N VAL A 557 12.65 14.38 19.62
CA VAL A 557 11.87 15.42 20.31
C VAL A 557 10.85 14.73 21.21
N GLY A 558 10.78 15.13 22.47
CA GLY A 558 9.91 14.51 23.45
C GLY A 558 10.00 15.18 24.82
N THR A 559 9.60 14.48 25.86
CA THR A 559 9.64 14.97 27.25
C THR A 559 10.36 13.99 28.16
N ARG A 560 10.88 14.48 29.27
CA ARG A 560 11.47 13.65 30.34
C ARG A 560 10.51 13.57 31.52
N LEU A 561 10.31 12.38 32.07
CA LEU A 561 9.60 12.17 33.30
C LEU A 561 10.58 12.14 34.47
N VAL A 562 11.80 11.66 34.24
CA VAL A 562 12.90 11.61 35.21
C VAL A 562 14.16 12.13 34.53
N SER A 563 14.94 12.93 35.27
CA SER A 563 16.27 13.38 34.82
C SER A 563 17.21 13.40 36.03
N SER A 564 18.45 12.97 35.79
CA SER A 564 19.55 13.17 36.74
C SER A 564 20.20 14.55 36.60
N ASP A 565 19.90 15.28 35.55
CA ASP A 565 20.35 16.63 35.28
C ASP A 565 19.36 17.63 35.92
N PRO A 566 19.78 18.42 36.88
CA PRO A 566 18.90 19.35 37.59
C PRO A 566 18.44 20.52 36.70
N ASP A 567 19.17 20.78 35.63
CA ASP A 567 18.88 21.87 34.66
C ASP A 567 17.93 21.40 33.54
N ALA A 568 17.64 20.10 33.45
CA ALA A 568 16.75 19.56 32.44
C ALA A 568 15.27 19.70 32.83
N ALA A 569 14.46 20.25 31.93
CA ALA A 569 13.01 20.29 32.11
C ALA A 569 12.41 18.86 32.22
N THR A 570 11.53 18.64 33.17
CA THR A 570 10.81 17.39 33.40
C THR A 570 9.33 17.62 33.64
N CYS A 571 8.49 16.70 33.18
CA CYS A 571 7.07 16.69 33.48
C CYS A 571 6.82 16.54 34.98
N VAL A 572 5.92 17.32 35.54
CA VAL A 572 5.56 17.27 37.00
C VAL A 572 4.32 16.40 37.18
N ASP A 573 4.39 15.40 38.00
CA ASP A 573 3.27 14.47 38.29
C ASP A 573 2.66 13.86 37.01
N GLY A 574 3.51 13.59 36.02
CA GLY A 574 3.11 13.04 34.73
C GLY A 574 2.39 14.03 33.82
N VAL A 575 2.24 15.30 34.20
CA VAL A 575 1.71 16.37 33.36
C VAL A 575 2.85 16.95 32.55
N CYS A 576 2.79 16.81 31.23
CA CYS A 576 3.79 17.30 30.30
C CYS A 576 3.25 18.54 29.59
N ARG A 577 3.89 19.69 29.85
CA ARG A 577 3.55 20.98 29.23
C ARG A 577 4.44 21.26 28.03
N ALA A 578 4.08 22.27 27.27
CA ALA A 578 4.89 22.68 26.12
C ALA A 578 6.31 23.10 26.53
N GLY A 579 6.49 23.78 27.67
CA GLY A 579 7.80 24.11 28.22
C GLY A 579 8.63 22.93 28.72
N ASP A 580 8.04 21.75 28.92
CA ASP A 580 8.74 20.52 29.31
C ASP A 580 9.28 19.73 28.11
N VAL A 581 8.94 20.15 26.87
CA VAL A 581 9.44 19.50 25.66
C VAL A 581 10.91 19.82 25.46
N SER A 582 11.68 18.79 25.20
CA SER A 582 13.11 18.89 24.94
C SER A 582 13.51 18.07 23.71
N ALA A 583 14.69 18.34 23.18
CA ALA A 583 15.28 17.48 22.18
C ALA A 583 16.58 16.85 22.74
N TRP A 584 16.84 15.61 22.38
CA TRP A 584 18.09 14.91 22.66
C TRP A 584 18.59 14.16 21.42
N VAL A 585 19.83 13.74 21.46
CA VAL A 585 20.40 12.90 20.41
C VAL A 585 20.40 11.45 20.86
N GLU A 586 20.11 10.53 19.97
CA GLU A 586 20.38 9.12 20.17
C GLU A 586 21.48 8.67 19.22
N VAL A 587 22.48 8.00 19.74
CA VAL A 587 23.60 7.47 18.98
C VAL A 587 23.55 5.95 18.96
N ARG A 588 23.81 5.35 17.81
CA ARG A 588 23.79 3.90 17.68
C ARG A 588 25.19 3.34 17.90
N SER A 589 25.35 2.49 18.91
CA SER A 589 26.60 1.80 19.21
C SER A 589 26.88 0.64 18.25
N ALA A 590 28.09 0.10 18.29
CA ALA A 590 28.48 -1.10 17.55
C ALA A 590 27.66 -2.35 17.92
N SER A 591 27.05 -2.39 19.11
CA SER A 591 26.11 -3.43 19.54
C SER A 591 24.71 -3.27 18.89
N GLY A 592 24.45 -2.15 18.19
CA GLY A 592 23.17 -1.84 17.58
C GLY A 592 22.17 -1.13 18.48
N GLU A 593 22.55 -0.82 19.70
CA GLU A 593 21.78 -0.14 20.73
C GLU A 593 21.74 1.37 20.49
N TRP A 594 20.58 1.99 20.69
CA TRP A 594 20.42 3.45 20.67
C TRP A 594 20.59 4.02 22.08
N ILE A 595 21.61 4.86 22.27
CA ILE A 595 21.96 5.47 23.55
C ILE A 595 21.57 6.93 23.54
N PRO A 596 20.71 7.41 24.44
CA PRO A 596 20.32 8.81 24.54
C PRO A 596 21.45 9.67 25.11
N VAL A 597 21.62 10.85 24.52
CA VAL A 597 22.63 11.84 24.87
C VAL A 597 21.93 13.18 25.08
N ASP A 598 21.98 13.71 26.31
CA ASP A 598 21.41 15.00 26.64
C ASP A 598 22.27 16.15 26.10
N VAL A 599 21.61 17.13 25.52
CA VAL A 599 22.26 18.21 24.76
C VAL A 599 22.01 19.61 25.33
N THR A 600 21.03 19.74 26.22
CA THR A 600 20.59 21.03 26.76
C THR A 600 21.76 21.81 27.38
N PRO A 601 22.06 23.02 26.91
CA PRO A 601 23.16 23.80 27.47
C PRO A 601 22.82 24.38 28.84
N GLN A 602 23.83 24.77 29.60
CA GLN A 602 23.66 25.45 30.88
C GLN A 602 23.02 26.83 30.69
N HIS A 603 22.41 27.37 31.74
CA HIS A 603 21.77 28.69 31.76
C HIS A 603 22.22 29.59 32.93
N THR A 604 23.19 29.15 33.73
CA THR A 604 23.66 29.84 34.94
C THR A 604 24.79 30.84 34.68
N ARG A 605 25.63 30.59 33.67
CA ARG A 605 26.72 31.48 33.26
C ARG A 605 26.43 32.09 31.93
N PRO A 606 26.00 33.39 31.86
CA PRO A 606 25.69 34.04 30.60
C PRO A 606 26.97 34.40 29.83
N PRO A 607 26.92 34.39 28.49
CA PRO A 607 28.06 34.89 27.72
C PRO A 607 28.29 36.38 28.01
N ARG A 608 29.55 36.76 28.09
CA ARG A 608 29.88 38.21 28.19
C ARG A 608 29.47 38.90 26.90
N THR A 609 28.61 39.87 27.03
CA THR A 609 28.38 40.84 25.99
C THR A 609 29.57 41.81 25.99
N GLU A 610 30.52 41.65 25.06
CA GLU A 610 31.47 42.72 24.84
C GLU A 610 30.69 43.94 24.38
N ARG A 611 30.60 44.94 25.29
CA ARG A 611 30.29 46.25 24.82
C ARG A 611 31.49 46.68 24.00
N THR A 612 31.37 46.57 22.68
CA THR A 612 32.25 47.35 21.81
C THR A 612 31.99 48.81 22.20
N GLU A 613 32.88 49.37 23.02
CA GLU A 613 32.95 50.81 23.18
C GLU A 613 33.27 51.36 21.80
N GLN A 614 32.21 51.63 21.05
CA GLN A 614 32.34 52.35 19.81
C GLN A 614 32.91 53.71 20.23
N PRO A 615 34.11 54.08 19.86
CA PRO A 615 34.60 55.39 20.13
C PRO A 615 33.59 56.39 19.56
N ASP A 616 33.08 57.28 20.41
CA ASP A 616 32.13 58.34 20.03
C ASP A 616 32.71 59.03 18.79
N PRO A 617 32.07 58.89 17.60
CA PRO A 617 32.62 59.41 16.39
C PRO A 617 32.50 60.98 16.52
N GLN A 618 33.60 61.62 16.82
CA GLN A 618 33.70 63.11 16.79
C GLN A 618 33.39 63.67 15.40
N ILE A 619 33.16 62.85 14.40
CA ILE A 619 32.72 63.24 13.06
C ILE A 619 31.62 62.29 12.64
N ALA A 620 30.39 62.80 12.49
CA ALA A 620 29.27 62.11 11.90
C ALA A 620 29.58 61.78 10.42
N THR A 621 30.17 60.63 10.18
CA THR A 621 30.21 60.04 8.83
C THR A 621 28.78 59.60 8.48
N SER A 622 28.19 60.17 7.45
CA SER A 622 26.95 59.66 6.87
C SER A 622 27.25 58.25 6.39
N VAL A 623 26.73 57.26 7.11
CA VAL A 623 26.69 55.91 6.64
C VAL A 623 25.79 55.90 5.41
N ARG A 624 26.37 55.92 4.20
CA ARG A 624 25.64 55.41 3.03
C ARG A 624 25.39 53.94 3.32
N PRO A 625 24.15 53.47 3.31
CA PRO A 625 23.95 52.06 3.24
C PRO A 625 24.53 51.62 1.89
N ASP A 626 25.65 50.91 1.91
CA ASP A 626 26.00 50.07 0.78
C ASP A 626 24.78 49.19 0.54
N GLY A 627 24.28 49.19 -0.72
CA GLY A 627 23.23 48.33 -1.11
C GLY A 627 23.65 46.89 -0.84
N VAL A 628 23.33 46.42 0.34
CA VAL A 628 23.32 45.02 0.62
C VAL A 628 22.25 44.50 -0.34
N ASP A 629 22.66 43.77 -1.36
CA ASP A 629 21.74 42.87 -2.07
C ASP A 629 20.99 42.13 -0.98
N GLU A 630 19.74 42.51 -0.76
CA GLU A 630 18.81 41.75 0.05
C GLU A 630 18.66 40.40 -0.65
N VAL A 631 19.53 39.46 -0.30
CA VAL A 631 19.20 38.09 -0.41
C VAL A 631 18.04 37.92 0.57
N GLN A 632 16.82 38.07 0.04
CA GLN A 632 15.64 37.74 0.82
C GLN A 632 15.86 36.33 1.34
N PRO A 633 15.99 36.16 2.67
CA PRO A 633 15.92 34.85 3.21
C PRO A 633 14.58 34.30 2.70
N GLN A 634 14.60 33.11 2.09
CA GLN A 634 13.37 32.42 1.75
C GLN A 634 12.54 32.48 3.01
N ARG A 635 11.43 33.22 2.93
CA ARG A 635 10.46 33.26 4.02
C ARG A 635 10.15 31.81 4.34
N PRO A 636 10.39 31.32 5.58
CA PRO A 636 9.69 30.14 6.02
C PRO A 636 8.23 30.45 5.73
N ALA A 637 7.46 29.48 5.22
CA ALA A 637 6.04 29.62 5.05
C ALA A 637 5.42 29.78 6.45
N GLN A 638 5.61 30.91 7.03
CA GLN A 638 4.93 31.42 8.18
C GLN A 638 3.59 31.86 7.62
N GLU A 639 2.59 31.02 7.75
CA GLU A 639 1.23 31.50 7.73
C GLU A 639 1.21 32.62 8.78
N ASP A 640 1.11 33.84 8.30
CA ASP A 640 0.81 35.00 9.14
C ASP A 640 -0.34 34.64 10.05
N SER A 641 -0.08 34.56 11.34
CA SER A 641 -1.11 34.72 12.36
C SER A 641 -1.61 36.16 12.30
N ALA A 642 -2.19 36.51 11.17
CA ALA A 642 -3.01 37.70 11.07
C ALA A 642 -4.21 37.46 11.99
N ALA A 643 -4.45 38.40 12.89
CA ALA A 643 -5.65 38.48 13.67
C ALA A 643 -6.87 38.08 12.82
N PRO A 644 -7.87 37.40 13.40
CA PRO A 644 -9.01 36.90 12.65
C PRO A 644 -9.72 38.13 11.99
N THR A 645 -9.40 38.36 10.74
CA THR A 645 -10.29 39.08 9.85
C THR A 645 -11.47 38.16 9.64
N ASP A 646 -12.67 38.63 9.98
CA ASP A 646 -13.95 38.03 9.65
C ASP A 646 -13.96 37.63 8.16
N ARG A 647 -13.38 36.49 7.87
CA ARG A 647 -13.64 35.80 6.61
C ARG A 647 -14.94 35.05 6.82
N PRO A 648 -15.93 35.21 5.94
CA PRO A 648 -17.12 34.37 5.98
C PRO A 648 -16.62 32.90 5.98
N ASP A 649 -17.13 32.12 6.92
CA ASP A 649 -16.85 30.69 7.03
C ASP A 649 -16.86 30.06 5.65
N PRO A 650 -15.80 29.35 5.22
CA PRO A 650 -15.83 28.62 3.99
C PRO A 650 -17.00 27.64 4.09
N LEU A 651 -17.91 27.74 3.13
CA LEU A 651 -19.06 26.85 3.03
C LEU A 651 -18.59 25.41 3.31
N ASP A 652 -19.04 24.86 4.43
CA ASP A 652 -18.70 23.49 4.78
C ASP A 652 -19.33 22.53 3.76
N LEU A 653 -18.54 22.19 2.75
CA LEU A 653 -18.91 21.27 1.66
C LEU A 653 -18.68 19.80 2.02
N ARG A 654 -18.35 19.46 3.28
CA ARG A 654 -18.12 18.06 3.71
C ARG A 654 -19.36 17.21 3.47
N TRP A 655 -20.57 17.75 3.70
CA TRP A 655 -21.81 17.06 3.40
C TRP A 655 -21.97 16.76 1.90
N LEU A 656 -21.47 17.65 1.03
CA LEU A 656 -21.49 17.46 -0.43
C LEU A 656 -20.54 16.34 -0.84
N TRP A 657 -19.33 16.28 -0.28
CA TRP A 657 -18.38 15.22 -0.56
C TRP A 657 -18.81 13.86 -0.01
N THR A 658 -19.43 13.82 1.18
CA THR A 658 -20.01 12.59 1.73
C THR A 658 -21.21 12.12 0.91
N THR A 659 -22.11 13.01 0.48
CA THR A 659 -23.23 12.66 -0.39
C THR A 659 -22.75 12.25 -1.79
N LEU A 660 -21.74 12.91 -2.34
CA LEU A 660 -21.14 12.50 -3.63
C LEU A 660 -20.43 11.13 -3.52
N GLY A 661 -19.75 10.88 -2.41
CA GLY A 661 -19.10 9.60 -2.14
C GLY A 661 -20.11 8.45 -2.01
N ILE A 662 -21.18 8.65 -1.24
CA ILE A 662 -22.26 7.66 -1.08
C ILE A 662 -22.98 7.45 -2.42
N THR A 663 -23.33 8.54 -3.11
CA THR A 663 -24.02 8.48 -4.40
C THR A 663 -23.11 7.83 -5.47
N GLY A 664 -21.84 8.16 -5.49
CA GLY A 664 -20.84 7.53 -6.36
C GLY A 664 -20.66 6.05 -6.08
N GLY A 665 -20.62 5.65 -4.80
CA GLY A 665 -20.58 4.27 -4.37
C GLY A 665 -21.82 3.48 -4.79
N VAL A 666 -23.02 4.04 -4.56
CA VAL A 666 -24.29 3.43 -5.01
C VAL A 666 -24.33 3.32 -6.54
N LEU A 667 -23.91 4.37 -7.25
CA LEU A 667 -23.86 4.35 -8.71
C LEU A 667 -22.85 3.31 -9.23
N ALA A 668 -21.70 3.17 -8.59
CA ALA A 668 -20.70 2.15 -8.92
C ALA A 668 -21.27 0.73 -8.71
N VAL A 669 -21.94 0.48 -7.60
CA VAL A 669 -22.62 -0.80 -7.33
C VAL A 669 -23.71 -1.06 -8.36
N LEU A 670 -24.53 -0.07 -8.68
CA LEU A 670 -25.54 -0.18 -9.73
C LEU A 670 -24.92 -0.44 -11.10
N LEU A 671 -23.80 0.19 -11.41
CA LEU A 671 -23.06 0.00 -12.66
C LEU A 671 -22.43 -1.40 -12.75
N VAL A 672 -21.94 -1.93 -11.67
CA VAL A 672 -21.42 -3.30 -11.58
C VAL A 672 -22.57 -4.32 -11.74
N LEU A 673 -23.70 -4.09 -11.12
CA LEU A 673 -24.86 -5.00 -11.16
C LEU A 673 -25.64 -4.88 -12.48
N ALA A 674 -25.91 -3.68 -12.96
CA ALA A 674 -26.68 -3.41 -14.16
C ALA A 674 -25.84 -3.30 -15.44
N GLY A 675 -24.57 -2.96 -15.32
CA GLY A 675 -23.63 -2.75 -16.43
C GLY A 675 -23.56 -3.91 -17.41
N PRO A 676 -23.42 -5.17 -16.98
CA PRO A 676 -23.41 -6.33 -17.86
C PRO A 676 -24.72 -6.47 -18.67
N PHE A 677 -25.86 -6.17 -18.08
CA PHE A 677 -27.16 -6.22 -18.76
C PHE A 677 -27.28 -5.08 -19.77
N ALA A 678 -26.84 -3.88 -19.38
CA ALA A 678 -26.80 -2.72 -20.28
C ALA A 678 -25.85 -2.98 -21.46
N ALA A 679 -24.68 -3.55 -21.22
CA ALA A 679 -23.72 -3.91 -22.26
C ALA A 679 -24.29 -4.92 -23.27
N ILE A 680 -25.04 -5.92 -22.81
CA ILE A 680 -25.74 -6.88 -23.67
C ILE A 680 -26.78 -6.17 -24.54
N MET A 681 -27.59 -5.28 -23.96
CA MET A 681 -28.60 -4.52 -24.70
C MET A 681 -27.97 -3.58 -25.73
N ILE A 682 -26.91 -2.88 -25.35
CA ILE A 682 -26.16 -1.99 -26.24
C ILE A 682 -25.52 -2.78 -27.39
N ALA A 683 -24.86 -3.90 -27.10
CA ALA A 683 -24.26 -4.76 -28.12
C ALA A 683 -25.27 -5.25 -29.15
N LYS A 684 -26.49 -5.65 -28.70
CA LYS A 684 -27.58 -6.04 -29.59
C LYS A 684 -28.08 -4.87 -30.43
N ALA A 685 -28.23 -3.69 -29.81
CA ALA A 685 -28.67 -2.49 -30.53
C ALA A 685 -27.66 -2.06 -31.62
N LEU A 686 -26.37 -2.09 -31.28
CA LEU A 686 -25.30 -1.78 -32.22
C LEU A 686 -25.23 -2.80 -33.37
N ARG A 687 -25.34 -4.11 -33.07
CA ARG A 687 -25.38 -5.17 -34.09
C ARG A 687 -26.56 -4.97 -35.07
N ARG A 688 -27.75 -4.69 -34.53
CA ARG A 688 -28.95 -4.41 -35.31
C ARG A 688 -28.76 -3.18 -36.20
N ARG A 689 -28.24 -2.08 -35.64
CA ARG A 689 -27.94 -0.86 -36.44
C ARG A 689 -26.95 -1.14 -37.54
N ARG A 690 -25.91 -1.94 -37.32
CA ARG A 690 -24.92 -2.34 -38.34
C ARG A 690 -25.57 -3.16 -39.45
N ARG A 691 -26.44 -4.14 -39.14
CA ARG A 691 -27.15 -4.97 -40.11
C ARG A 691 -28.13 -4.16 -40.97
N ARG A 692 -28.82 -3.18 -40.38
CA ARG A 692 -29.77 -2.32 -41.06
C ARG A 692 -29.10 -1.29 -41.98
N ARG A 693 -27.90 -0.85 -41.65
CA ARG A 693 -27.14 0.18 -42.40
C ARG A 693 -26.12 -0.41 -43.38
N GLN A 694 -26.40 -1.59 -43.94
CA GLN A 694 -25.58 -2.15 -45.02
C GLN A 694 -25.80 -1.36 -46.30
N ASP A 695 -24.72 -1.11 -47.02
CA ASP A 695 -24.78 -0.30 -48.24
C ASP A 695 -25.54 -0.97 -49.40
N ARG A 696 -25.58 -2.33 -49.39
CA ARG A 696 -26.31 -3.10 -50.40
C ARG A 696 -27.64 -3.56 -49.84
N PRO A 697 -28.79 -3.28 -50.50
CA PRO A 697 -30.10 -3.71 -49.99
C PRO A 697 -30.22 -5.23 -49.78
N ALA A 698 -29.59 -6.05 -50.58
CA ALA A 698 -29.55 -7.50 -50.42
C ALA A 698 -28.85 -7.92 -49.11
N ASP A 699 -27.74 -7.26 -48.76
CA ASP A 699 -27.02 -7.53 -47.52
C ASP A 699 -27.84 -7.06 -46.29
N ALA A 700 -28.56 -5.95 -46.42
CA ALA A 700 -29.48 -5.45 -45.41
C ALA A 700 -30.61 -6.44 -45.16
N ILE A 701 -31.20 -7.04 -46.21
CA ILE A 701 -32.25 -8.08 -46.10
C ILE A 701 -31.70 -9.34 -45.43
N ALA A 702 -30.51 -9.79 -45.86
CA ALA A 702 -29.84 -10.94 -45.24
C ALA A 702 -29.53 -10.69 -43.73
N GLY A 703 -29.10 -9.48 -43.38
CA GLY A 703 -28.91 -9.02 -42.02
C GLY A 703 -30.21 -8.97 -41.19
N GLY A 704 -31.33 -8.58 -41.83
CA GLY A 704 -32.66 -8.59 -41.26
C GLY A 704 -33.17 -10.02 -40.94
N TRP A 705 -32.94 -10.96 -41.89
CA TRP A 705 -33.22 -12.37 -41.61
C TRP A 705 -32.42 -12.92 -40.41
N ASP A 706 -31.16 -12.58 -40.32
CA ASP A 706 -30.33 -12.96 -39.16
C ASP A 706 -30.81 -12.33 -37.87
N GLU A 707 -31.30 -11.08 -37.90
CA GLU A 707 -31.88 -10.42 -36.71
C GLU A 707 -33.21 -11.10 -36.26
N TYR A 708 -34.07 -11.52 -37.21
CA TYR A 708 -35.27 -12.27 -36.96
C TYR A 708 -34.97 -13.59 -36.23
N LEU A 709 -33.96 -14.33 -36.73
CA LEU A 709 -33.54 -15.59 -36.10
C LEU A 709 -32.90 -15.39 -34.72
N ASP A 710 -32.15 -14.33 -34.52
CA ASP A 710 -31.60 -13.97 -33.22
C ASP A 710 -32.69 -13.58 -32.23
N ALA A 711 -33.70 -12.82 -32.67
CA ALA A 711 -34.90 -12.50 -31.86
C ALA A 711 -35.70 -13.75 -31.47
N ALA A 712 -35.88 -14.67 -32.40
CA ALA A 712 -36.55 -15.94 -32.10
C ALA A 712 -35.77 -16.79 -31.07
N ALA A 713 -34.45 -16.85 -31.19
CA ALA A 713 -33.58 -17.53 -30.24
C ALA A 713 -33.62 -16.90 -28.84
N ASP A 714 -33.59 -15.57 -28.77
CA ASP A 714 -33.69 -14.83 -27.50
C ASP A 714 -35.06 -15.01 -26.84
N ALA A 715 -36.14 -15.15 -27.65
CA ALA A 715 -37.47 -15.50 -27.17
C ALA A 715 -37.61 -17.01 -26.81
N GLY A 716 -36.56 -17.79 -26.95
CA GLY A 716 -36.53 -19.22 -26.60
C GLY A 716 -37.14 -20.15 -27.67
N ARG A 717 -37.39 -19.65 -28.88
CA ARG A 717 -37.87 -20.49 -29.99
C ARG A 717 -36.69 -21.27 -30.58
N ARG A 718 -36.91 -22.52 -30.91
CA ARG A 718 -35.91 -23.43 -31.48
C ARG A 718 -35.97 -23.43 -33.00
N THR A 719 -34.85 -23.29 -33.63
CA THR A 719 -34.67 -23.43 -35.09
C THR A 719 -33.93 -24.71 -35.37
N PRO A 720 -34.38 -25.55 -36.34
CA PRO A 720 -33.65 -26.77 -36.70
C PRO A 720 -32.24 -26.47 -37.18
N PRO A 721 -31.23 -27.24 -36.76
CA PRO A 721 -29.88 -27.08 -37.29
C PRO A 721 -29.77 -27.52 -38.73
N ALA A 722 -29.03 -26.82 -39.55
CA ALA A 722 -28.80 -27.09 -41.01
C ALA A 722 -30.05 -27.11 -41.88
N ALA A 723 -31.14 -26.43 -41.42
CA ALA A 723 -32.35 -26.31 -42.19
C ALA A 723 -32.31 -25.09 -43.15
N THR A 724 -33.02 -25.19 -44.29
CA THR A 724 -33.24 -24.09 -45.21
C THR A 724 -34.09 -22.99 -44.55
N ARG A 725 -34.04 -21.75 -45.10
CA ARG A 725 -34.87 -20.62 -44.60
C ARG A 725 -36.37 -20.97 -44.57
N SER A 726 -36.83 -21.67 -45.62
CA SER A 726 -38.22 -22.09 -45.72
C SER A 726 -38.61 -23.17 -44.67
N GLU A 727 -37.70 -24.07 -44.29
CA GLU A 727 -37.93 -25.05 -43.23
C GLU A 727 -37.91 -24.39 -41.85
N ILE A 728 -36.99 -23.42 -41.63
CA ILE A 728 -36.96 -22.61 -40.41
C ILE A 728 -38.28 -21.82 -40.26
N ALA A 729 -38.78 -21.21 -41.33
CA ALA A 729 -40.03 -20.48 -41.32
C ALA A 729 -41.22 -21.35 -40.94
N ARG A 730 -41.27 -22.57 -41.49
CA ARG A 730 -42.29 -23.55 -41.09
C ARG A 730 -42.17 -23.98 -39.61
N ALA A 731 -40.95 -24.17 -39.14
CA ALA A 731 -40.71 -24.54 -37.75
C ALA A 731 -41.07 -23.44 -36.73
N LEU A 732 -40.92 -22.17 -37.08
CA LEU A 732 -41.28 -21.05 -36.25
C LEU A 732 -42.79 -20.80 -36.22
N ALA A 733 -43.56 -21.31 -37.27
CA ALA A 733 -45.00 -21.23 -37.40
C ALA A 733 -45.57 -19.81 -37.14
N ARG A 734 -44.97 -18.79 -37.75
CA ARG A 734 -45.38 -17.37 -37.61
C ARG A 734 -45.91 -16.85 -38.93
N PRO A 735 -46.91 -15.98 -38.93
CA PRO A 735 -47.57 -15.48 -40.14
C PRO A 735 -46.61 -14.88 -41.18
N ALA A 736 -45.67 -14.05 -40.75
CA ALA A 736 -44.75 -13.39 -41.69
C ALA A 736 -43.47 -14.20 -41.97
N ALA A 737 -43.20 -15.30 -41.26
CA ALA A 737 -41.96 -16.07 -41.37
C ALA A 737 -41.74 -16.62 -42.78
N GLY A 738 -42.79 -17.07 -43.47
CA GLY A 738 -42.71 -17.55 -44.86
C GLY A 738 -42.38 -16.47 -45.87
N THR A 739 -42.90 -15.28 -45.67
CA THR A 739 -42.60 -14.12 -46.53
C THR A 739 -41.17 -13.69 -46.30
N LEU A 740 -40.73 -13.52 -45.04
CA LEU A 740 -39.35 -13.20 -44.72
C LEU A 740 -38.36 -14.21 -45.29
N ALA A 741 -38.65 -15.51 -45.23
CA ALA A 741 -37.78 -16.55 -45.78
C ALA A 741 -37.65 -16.43 -47.31
N ARG A 742 -38.76 -16.23 -48.03
CA ARG A 742 -38.74 -16.11 -49.49
C ARG A 742 -37.99 -14.84 -49.94
N THR A 743 -38.31 -13.70 -49.39
CA THR A 743 -37.60 -12.44 -49.72
C THR A 743 -36.11 -12.51 -49.38
N ALA A 744 -35.73 -13.17 -48.26
CA ALA A 744 -34.32 -13.36 -47.93
C ALA A 744 -33.59 -14.37 -48.87
N ASP A 745 -34.32 -15.40 -49.39
CA ASP A 745 -33.76 -16.27 -50.42
C ASP A 745 -33.67 -15.55 -51.80
N GLU A 746 -34.65 -14.76 -52.15
CA GLU A 746 -34.65 -13.92 -53.36
C GLU A 746 -33.47 -12.92 -53.35
N ALA A 747 -33.25 -12.24 -52.25
CA ALA A 747 -32.14 -11.31 -52.06
C ALA A 747 -30.73 -11.94 -52.21
N VAL A 748 -30.59 -13.24 -51.91
CA VAL A 748 -29.27 -13.95 -51.95
C VAL A 748 -29.09 -14.70 -53.26
N PHE A 749 -30.15 -15.26 -53.85
CA PHE A 749 -30.04 -16.18 -54.99
C PHE A 749 -30.64 -15.64 -56.29
N SER A 750 -31.39 -14.53 -56.29
CA SER A 750 -31.92 -13.92 -57.52
C SER A 750 -30.90 -13.00 -58.18
N ALA A 751 -30.90 -12.99 -59.50
CA ALA A 751 -30.10 -12.02 -60.29
C ALA A 751 -30.72 -10.61 -60.29
N ARG A 752 -31.97 -10.45 -59.79
CA ARG A 752 -32.67 -9.16 -59.71
C ARG A 752 -32.07 -8.32 -58.58
N PRO A 753 -31.68 -7.07 -58.86
CA PRO A 753 -31.26 -6.17 -57.79
C PRO A 753 -32.43 -5.82 -56.87
N MET A 754 -32.23 -5.92 -55.62
CA MET A 754 -33.20 -5.50 -54.58
C MET A 754 -33.13 -3.99 -54.38
N SER A 755 -34.28 -3.33 -54.19
CA SER A 755 -34.38 -1.90 -53.91
C SER A 755 -34.21 -1.58 -52.43
N SER A 756 -33.90 -0.31 -52.11
CA SER A 756 -33.85 0.20 -50.75
C SER A 756 -35.22 0.10 -50.07
N ASP A 757 -36.30 0.32 -50.79
CA ASP A 757 -37.66 0.29 -50.25
C ASP A 757 -38.05 -1.15 -49.85
N GLU A 758 -37.65 -2.14 -50.65
CA GLU A 758 -37.87 -3.56 -50.35
C GLU A 758 -37.08 -3.96 -49.08
N ALA A 759 -35.89 -3.43 -48.89
CA ALA A 759 -35.08 -3.67 -47.65
C ALA A 759 -35.73 -3.00 -46.43
N GLU A 760 -36.24 -1.78 -46.57
CA GLU A 760 -36.95 -1.09 -45.47
C GLU A 760 -38.24 -1.80 -45.09
N GLU A 761 -39.06 -2.24 -46.04
CA GLU A 761 -40.29 -3.01 -45.81
C GLU A 761 -39.94 -4.35 -45.13
N PHE A 762 -38.87 -5.02 -45.55
CA PHE A 762 -38.42 -6.24 -44.92
C PHE A 762 -38.04 -6.00 -43.43
N TRP A 763 -37.34 -4.93 -43.15
CA TRP A 763 -36.95 -4.57 -41.78
C TRP A 763 -38.15 -4.19 -40.96
N ARG A 764 -39.17 -3.54 -41.48
CA ARG A 764 -40.44 -3.24 -40.81
C ARG A 764 -41.12 -4.53 -40.36
N ILE A 765 -41.26 -5.52 -41.24
CA ILE A 765 -41.83 -6.83 -40.90
C ILE A 765 -40.99 -7.55 -39.84
N VAL A 766 -39.68 -7.49 -39.86
CA VAL A 766 -38.77 -8.06 -38.87
C VAL A 766 -38.98 -7.39 -37.48
N GLU A 767 -39.18 -6.07 -37.46
CA GLU A 767 -39.42 -5.34 -36.18
C GLU A 767 -40.79 -5.69 -35.59
N ASP A 768 -41.84 -5.82 -36.43
CA ASP A 768 -43.15 -6.23 -35.98
C ASP A 768 -43.16 -7.66 -35.45
N GLU A 769 -42.53 -8.60 -36.15
CA GLU A 769 -42.39 -9.98 -35.68
C GLU A 769 -41.55 -10.08 -34.39
N ARG A 770 -40.51 -9.27 -34.27
CA ARG A 770 -39.73 -9.19 -33.03
C ARG A 770 -40.57 -8.69 -31.85
N ALA A 771 -41.42 -7.69 -32.06
CA ALA A 771 -42.31 -7.19 -31.02
C ALA A 771 -43.37 -8.23 -30.63
N ALA A 772 -43.84 -8.98 -31.62
CA ALA A 772 -44.83 -10.06 -31.41
C ALA A 772 -44.27 -11.33 -30.76
N LEU A 773 -42.94 -11.58 -30.84
CA LEU A 773 -42.28 -12.72 -30.18
C LEU A 773 -42.25 -12.55 -28.66
N ALA A 774 -42.39 -11.32 -28.14
CA ALA A 774 -42.30 -11.03 -26.71
C ALA A 774 -43.54 -10.23 -26.23
N THR A 775 -44.63 -10.93 -25.97
CA THR A 775 -45.94 -10.37 -25.62
C THR A 775 -46.08 -9.75 -24.25
N ASN A 776 -45.18 -10.06 -23.27
CA ASN A 776 -45.27 -9.57 -21.90
C ASN A 776 -43.97 -8.78 -21.56
N ARG A 777 -44.06 -7.73 -20.68
CA ARG A 777 -42.94 -6.91 -20.22
C ARG A 777 -41.76 -7.76 -19.71
N TRP A 778 -42.03 -8.77 -18.92
CA TRP A 778 -40.99 -9.67 -18.38
C TRP A 778 -40.31 -10.53 -19.45
N ARG A 779 -41.09 -10.99 -20.47
CA ARG A 779 -40.50 -11.73 -21.60
C ARG A 779 -39.67 -10.82 -22.48
N ARG A 780 -40.06 -9.56 -22.67
CA ARG A 780 -39.25 -8.55 -23.38
C ARG A 780 -37.91 -8.28 -22.69
N LEU A 781 -37.97 -8.08 -21.35
CA LEU A 781 -36.75 -7.85 -20.56
C LEU A 781 -35.81 -9.07 -20.61
N ARG A 782 -36.38 -10.27 -20.43
CA ARG A 782 -35.60 -11.52 -20.50
C ARG A 782 -34.99 -11.76 -21.89
N ALA A 783 -35.69 -11.44 -22.98
CA ALA A 783 -35.18 -11.52 -24.33
C ALA A 783 -34.09 -10.45 -24.58
N ALA A 784 -34.27 -9.23 -24.04
CA ALA A 784 -33.29 -8.15 -24.17
C ALA A 784 -31.92 -8.50 -23.52
N VAL A 785 -31.93 -9.14 -22.37
CA VAL A 785 -30.68 -9.53 -21.63
C VAL A 785 -30.21 -10.96 -21.95
N SER A 786 -30.90 -11.68 -22.82
CA SER A 786 -30.52 -13.04 -23.23
C SER A 786 -29.23 -13.07 -24.02
N LEU A 787 -28.29 -13.95 -23.69
CA LEU A 787 -27.06 -14.18 -24.44
C LEU A 787 -27.21 -15.20 -25.60
N ARG A 788 -28.42 -15.72 -25.81
CA ARG A 788 -28.65 -16.80 -26.78
C ARG A 788 -28.34 -16.40 -28.23
N SER A 789 -28.58 -15.16 -28.59
CA SER A 789 -28.26 -14.62 -29.92
C SER A 789 -26.75 -14.43 -30.18
N PHE A 790 -25.92 -14.40 -29.14
CA PHE A 790 -24.47 -14.32 -29.28
C PHE A 790 -23.78 -15.68 -29.43
N VAL A 791 -24.51 -16.78 -29.21
CA VAL A 791 -23.96 -18.13 -29.40
C VAL A 791 -24.06 -18.48 -30.89
N PRO A 792 -22.94 -18.82 -31.56
CA PRO A 792 -22.94 -19.22 -32.98
C PRO A 792 -23.90 -20.40 -33.23
N ARG A 793 -24.61 -20.37 -34.33
CA ARG A 793 -25.62 -21.39 -34.69
C ARG A 793 -25.06 -22.82 -34.73
N SER A 794 -23.81 -22.95 -35.16
CA SER A 794 -23.08 -24.23 -35.14
C SER A 794 -22.90 -24.82 -33.71
N PHE A 795 -22.88 -23.98 -32.68
CA PHE A 795 -22.77 -24.40 -31.26
C PHE A 795 -24.12 -24.65 -30.61
N ARG A 796 -25.21 -24.06 -31.11
CA ARG A 796 -26.56 -24.26 -30.56
C ARG A 796 -27.02 -25.73 -30.69
N SER A 797 -26.65 -26.42 -31.76
CA SER A 797 -26.96 -27.82 -31.98
C SER A 797 -26.24 -28.82 -31.06
N HIS A 798 -25.12 -28.44 -30.46
CA HIS A 798 -24.40 -29.27 -29.50
C HIS A 798 -24.99 -29.19 -28.09
N PHE A 799 -25.56 -28.03 -27.73
CA PHE A 799 -26.24 -27.84 -26.44
C PHE A 799 -27.57 -28.61 -26.35
N GLU A 800 -28.21 -28.88 -27.48
CA GLU A 800 -29.55 -29.49 -27.52
C GLU A 800 -29.53 -31.02 -27.44
N ARG A 801 -28.42 -31.69 -27.80
CA ARG A 801 -28.30 -33.14 -27.71
C ARG A 801 -28.22 -33.67 -26.27
N GLY A 802 -27.63 -32.86 -25.36
CA GLY A 802 -27.56 -33.21 -23.92
C GLY A 802 -28.91 -33.21 -23.19
N SER A 803 -29.84 -32.35 -23.65
CA SER A 803 -31.15 -32.20 -23.03
C SER A 803 -32.16 -33.33 -23.37
N ARG A 804 -32.00 -33.97 -24.53
CA ARG A 804 -32.87 -35.08 -24.97
C ARG A 804 -32.56 -36.41 -24.29
N ALA A 805 -31.35 -36.58 -23.75
CA ALA A 805 -30.99 -37.82 -23.01
C ALA A 805 -31.64 -37.89 -21.61
N ALA A 806 -32.05 -36.75 -21.06
CA ALA A 806 -32.62 -36.67 -19.72
C ALA A 806 -34.16 -36.80 -19.63
N SER A 807 -34.89 -36.83 -20.75
CA SER A 807 -36.33 -36.80 -20.78
C SER A 807 -36.98 -38.07 -21.42
N ARG A 808 -36.33 -39.25 -21.38
CA ARG A 808 -37.00 -40.50 -21.69
C ARG A 808 -37.71 -41.01 -20.45
N PRO A 809 -39.05 -41.17 -20.46
CA PRO A 809 -39.75 -41.81 -19.37
C PRO A 809 -39.31 -43.29 -19.35
N ARG A 810 -38.96 -43.79 -18.17
CA ARG A 810 -38.79 -45.24 -17.92
C ARG A 810 -40.15 -45.90 -18.21
N ARG A 811 -40.22 -46.70 -19.27
CA ARG A 811 -41.30 -47.66 -19.42
C ARG A 811 -41.10 -48.70 -18.33
N THR A 812 -42.10 -48.78 -17.44
CA THR A 812 -42.30 -49.94 -16.56
C THR A 812 -42.73 -51.11 -17.40
N ALA A 813 -42.03 -52.16 -17.31
CA ALA A 813 -42.49 -53.51 -17.52
C ALA A 813 -41.98 -54.33 -16.35
#